data_d2f8e315ba8bef4caf55fabc90efb799
#
_entry.id   d2f8e315ba8bef4caf55fabc90efb799
#
_cell.length_a   1.000
_cell.length_b   1.000
_cell.length_c   1.000
_cell.angle_alpha   90.00
_cell.angle_beta   90.00
_cell.angle_gamma   90.00
#
_symmetry.space_group_name_H-M   'P 1'
#
loop_
_entity.id
_entity.type
_entity.pdbx_description
1 polymer ?
#
loop_
_entity_poly.entity_id
_entity_poly.type
_entity_poly.pdbx_seq_one_letter_code
_entity_poly.pdbx_strand_id
1 'polypeptide(L)'
;MNKKLLATSALALLVSMGANAQRFTDKLDRGLVAVKTTKGVYCSWRIQADEYYDVKYNLYRDGTRVNAEPLDVSNFTDTSGSESSQYTVKAVLNGVEQQASKAATVFKSNYKEIKIKHDASLKATYEPNDACCADVDGDGEVEILMKFTNLDESAQRYPKNGPTIDGVETKEYSMLACLKQDGTVLWWVNCGPNMGDFQNNEQNIVGYDWDMDGKAEVVMRLEEGSTVHMADGTTYTIGANGKNGSSWTNYREPKASGSVEWFTHYGKEFLWYCEGATGKPYQCIEFPLKRLEDGETDLKAAWGDGYGHRSSKYFFGAPYLDGKHPSIFLGRGIYTRHKFIAYDVDPKTHDLKVRWKWTNNQPGSPWFGQGYHNYIIADVDWDGRDEIVWGSMVIDDNGMGLSTTGLGHGDAQHIGDFNPYIHGQEMFACNEDNPSNNYRDATTSKIYYRKTDTNDDGRCLAGNFYNDFPGAVGHSAHDTPISTVTNDHVSTNTNGLGMNFRIYWDGDLLEECFNNTEVTKPGVGTIATFLGAYSNNGTKATPCYQGDIFGDWREEVIERTADNNIRIYTTNEPTKWRNYSLWYDHQYRNGMVWQPCGYNQPPHVSYFLGELEGITIAPPPLTTTGREEVGSSISKALDGKHALLATTGDATVSVAEGASPAIFTDNAPSWVQGTAASEC
;
A
#
# COMPACT_ATOMS: atom_id res chain seq x y z
N MET A 1 1.07 -30.06 45.00
CA MET A 1 0.67 -29.72 43.64
C MET A 1 1.81 -30.10 42.72
N ASN A 2 1.54 -30.96 41.76
CA ASN A 2 2.56 -31.61 40.92
C ASN A 2 3.16 -30.61 39.92
N LYS A 3 4.48 -30.45 39.92
CA LYS A 3 5.20 -29.58 38.95
C LYS A 3 4.87 -29.92 37.50
N LYS A 4 4.50 -31.16 37.19
CA LYS A 4 4.03 -31.56 35.84
C LYS A 4 2.67 -30.95 35.47
N LEU A 5 1.77 -30.74 36.44
CA LEU A 5 0.46 -30.11 36.18
C LEU A 5 0.62 -28.60 35.92
N LEU A 6 1.61 -27.95 36.55
CA LEU A 6 1.91 -26.53 36.27
C LEU A 6 2.55 -26.34 34.90
N ALA A 7 3.44 -27.26 34.47
CA ALA A 7 4.05 -27.19 33.12
C ALA A 7 3.04 -27.44 32.03
N THR A 8 2.09 -28.36 32.20
CA THR A 8 1.04 -28.64 31.22
C THR A 8 0.03 -27.48 31.13
N SER A 9 -0.28 -26.83 32.25
CA SER A 9 -1.15 -25.65 32.26
C SER A 9 -0.48 -24.41 31.66
N ALA A 10 0.84 -24.23 31.85
CA ALA A 10 1.59 -23.16 31.24
C ALA A 10 1.76 -23.39 29.73
N LEU A 11 1.97 -24.63 29.28
CA LEU A 11 2.04 -24.99 27.88
C LEU A 11 0.67 -24.83 27.18
N ALA A 12 -0.43 -25.24 27.86
CA ALA A 12 -1.78 -25.03 27.35
C ALA A 12 -2.17 -23.54 27.31
N LEU A 13 -1.67 -22.69 28.21
CA LEU A 13 -1.85 -21.25 28.16
C LEU A 13 -1.03 -20.61 27.03
N LEU A 14 0.20 -21.07 26.79
CA LEU A 14 1.02 -20.62 25.68
C LEU A 14 0.44 -21.02 24.30
N VAL A 15 -0.14 -22.23 24.20
CA VAL A 15 -0.82 -22.69 22.99
C VAL A 15 -2.16 -21.98 22.78
N SER A 16 -2.85 -21.55 23.83
CA SER A 16 -4.10 -20.80 23.72
C SER A 16 -3.89 -19.30 23.42
N MET A 17 -2.69 -18.77 23.62
CA MET A 17 -2.35 -17.40 23.26
C MET A 17 -1.77 -17.27 21.83
N GLY A 18 -1.52 -18.38 21.14
CA GLY A 18 -0.89 -18.41 19.81
C GLY A 18 -1.78 -18.91 18.66
N ALA A 19 -3.09 -18.96 18.84
CA ALA A 19 -4.01 -19.22 17.72
C ALA A 19 -4.44 -17.90 17.06
N ASN A 20 -3.49 -17.04 16.73
CA ASN A 20 -3.78 -15.93 15.82
C ASN A 20 -3.93 -16.52 14.42
N ALA A 21 -5.01 -16.17 13.77
CA ALA A 21 -5.29 -16.59 12.41
C ALA A 21 -4.17 -16.11 11.50
N GLN A 22 -3.56 -17.02 10.77
CA GLN A 22 -2.59 -16.66 9.75
C GLN A 22 -3.32 -15.83 8.71
N ARG A 23 -2.87 -14.59 8.49
CA ARG A 23 -3.33 -13.75 7.39
C ARG A 23 -2.84 -14.33 6.09
N PHE A 24 -3.67 -14.28 5.05
CA PHE A 24 -3.26 -14.66 3.72
C PHE A 24 -2.54 -13.50 3.04
N THR A 25 -1.72 -13.80 2.05
CA THR A 25 -1.04 -12.81 1.22
C THR A 25 -1.22 -13.12 -0.25
N ASP A 26 -0.99 -12.15 -1.12
CA ASP A 26 -1.08 -12.33 -2.56
C ASP A 26 -0.09 -13.40 -3.05
N LYS A 27 -0.49 -14.16 -4.07
CA LYS A 27 0.36 -15.13 -4.74
C LYS A 27 1.08 -14.46 -5.90
N LEU A 28 2.17 -13.76 -5.62
CA LEU A 28 2.96 -13.11 -6.65
C LEU A 28 3.89 -14.08 -7.36
N ASP A 29 4.31 -13.74 -8.57
CA ASP A 29 5.37 -14.43 -9.29
C ASP A 29 6.75 -14.11 -8.71
N ARG A 30 7.83 -14.63 -9.34
CA ARG A 30 9.20 -14.38 -8.89
C ARG A 30 9.66 -12.93 -9.03
N GLY A 31 8.97 -12.10 -9.80
CA GLY A 31 9.34 -10.70 -10.04
C GLY A 31 10.77 -10.52 -10.56
N LEU A 32 11.30 -11.49 -11.31
CA LEU A 32 12.70 -11.44 -11.79
C LEU A 32 12.92 -10.23 -12.69
N VAL A 33 13.88 -9.39 -12.29
CA VAL A 33 14.35 -8.21 -13.01
C VAL A 33 15.79 -8.40 -13.46
N ALA A 34 16.12 -7.90 -14.64
CA ALA A 34 17.48 -7.86 -15.17
C ALA A 34 17.78 -6.44 -15.70
N VAL A 35 18.83 -5.80 -15.18
CA VAL A 35 19.19 -4.41 -15.50
C VAL A 35 20.61 -4.34 -16.04
N LYS A 36 20.81 -3.68 -17.18
CA LYS A 36 22.15 -3.44 -17.73
C LYS A 36 22.92 -2.45 -16.83
N THR A 37 24.13 -2.86 -16.45
CA THR A 37 25.07 -2.04 -15.68
C THR A 37 26.43 -1.95 -16.39
N THR A 38 27.32 -1.11 -15.88
CA THR A 38 28.70 -1.05 -16.37
C THR A 38 29.51 -2.33 -16.08
N LYS A 39 29.07 -3.16 -15.13
CA LYS A 39 29.72 -4.42 -14.72
C LYS A 39 29.12 -5.67 -15.39
N GLY A 40 28.07 -5.52 -16.18
CA GLY A 40 27.34 -6.64 -16.78
C GLY A 40 25.83 -6.46 -16.67
N VAL A 41 25.11 -7.50 -16.29
CA VAL A 41 23.68 -7.46 -16.03
C VAL A 41 23.44 -7.77 -14.54
N TYR A 42 22.85 -6.86 -13.83
CA TYR A 42 22.37 -7.08 -12.48
C TYR A 42 20.99 -7.73 -12.54
N CYS A 43 20.80 -8.81 -11.80
CA CYS A 43 19.52 -9.50 -11.65
C CYS A 43 19.09 -9.52 -10.20
N SER A 44 17.80 -9.28 -9.92
CA SER A 44 17.18 -9.47 -8.62
C SER A 44 15.82 -10.13 -8.75
N TRP A 45 15.36 -10.79 -7.69
CA TRP A 45 14.10 -11.53 -7.67
C TRP A 45 13.54 -11.65 -6.27
N ARG A 46 12.25 -11.88 -6.19
CA ARG A 46 11.50 -12.03 -4.95
C ARG A 46 11.77 -13.37 -4.27
N ILE A 47 12.00 -13.35 -2.96
CA ILE A 47 11.82 -14.50 -2.09
C ILE A 47 10.32 -14.61 -1.85
N GLN A 48 9.70 -15.73 -2.19
CA GLN A 48 8.24 -15.88 -2.15
C GLN A 48 7.74 -16.17 -0.74
N ALA A 49 6.48 -15.81 -0.47
CA ALA A 49 5.85 -15.90 0.85
C ALA A 49 5.88 -17.30 1.47
N ASP A 50 5.81 -18.33 0.65
CA ASP A 50 5.77 -19.73 1.06
C ASP A 50 7.14 -20.44 1.01
N GLU A 51 8.21 -19.70 0.76
CA GLU A 51 9.58 -20.24 0.76
C GLU A 51 10.20 -20.12 2.15
N TYR A 52 10.91 -21.18 2.56
CA TYR A 52 11.68 -21.14 3.79
C TYR A 52 12.89 -20.22 3.67
N TYR A 53 13.31 -19.68 4.81
CA TYR A 53 14.42 -18.71 4.85
C TYR A 53 15.75 -19.27 4.31
N ASP A 54 15.97 -20.57 4.32
CA ASP A 54 17.18 -21.23 3.81
C ASP A 54 17.11 -21.64 2.33
N VAL A 55 16.03 -21.29 1.61
CA VAL A 55 15.96 -21.50 0.16
C VAL A 55 17.12 -20.82 -0.54
N LYS A 56 17.70 -21.49 -1.55
CA LYS A 56 18.78 -20.97 -2.37
C LYS A 56 18.33 -20.80 -3.81
N TYR A 57 19.17 -20.19 -4.65
CA TYR A 57 18.77 -19.88 -6.01
C TYR A 57 19.86 -20.20 -7.03
N ASN A 58 19.44 -20.66 -8.22
CA ASN A 58 20.27 -20.75 -9.40
C ASN A 58 19.72 -19.81 -10.48
N LEU A 59 20.58 -18.90 -10.95
CA LEU A 59 20.27 -17.98 -12.05
C LEU A 59 20.76 -18.55 -13.37
N TYR A 60 19.93 -18.43 -14.39
CA TYR A 60 20.20 -18.91 -15.74
C TYR A 60 20.16 -17.76 -16.75
N ARG A 61 21.15 -17.68 -17.62
CA ARG A 61 21.18 -16.84 -18.81
C ARG A 61 21.06 -17.72 -20.05
N ASP A 62 20.05 -17.46 -20.89
CA ASP A 62 19.82 -18.18 -22.13
C ASP A 62 19.83 -19.73 -21.94
N GLY A 63 19.27 -20.20 -20.82
CA GLY A 63 19.21 -21.60 -20.43
C GLY A 63 20.49 -22.16 -19.77
N THR A 64 21.55 -21.35 -19.64
CA THR A 64 22.81 -21.78 -19.02
C THR A 64 22.95 -21.16 -17.63
N ARG A 65 23.19 -21.98 -16.60
CA ARG A 65 23.41 -21.49 -15.21
C ARG A 65 24.67 -20.61 -15.16
N VAL A 66 24.55 -19.44 -14.49
CA VAL A 66 25.62 -18.44 -14.41
C VAL A 66 26.35 -18.38 -13.05
N ASN A 67 25.72 -18.82 -11.97
CA ASN A 67 26.34 -18.91 -10.64
C ASN A 67 26.98 -20.29 -10.42
N ALA A 68 28.17 -20.33 -9.83
CA ALA A 68 28.90 -21.58 -9.56
C ALA A 68 28.23 -22.42 -8.48
N GLU A 69 27.88 -21.77 -7.33
CA GLU A 69 27.17 -22.38 -6.22
C GLU A 69 25.81 -21.72 -6.06
N PRO A 70 24.80 -22.43 -5.51
CA PRO A 70 23.49 -21.84 -5.24
C PRO A 70 23.60 -20.60 -4.36
N LEU A 71 22.91 -19.52 -4.73
CA LEU A 71 22.95 -18.20 -4.10
C LEU A 71 22.12 -18.18 -2.83
N ASP A 72 22.64 -17.59 -1.77
CA ASP A 72 21.93 -17.37 -0.51
C ASP A 72 21.11 -16.07 -0.52
N VAL A 73 21.36 -15.18 -1.48
CA VAL A 73 20.68 -13.89 -1.65
C VAL A 73 19.84 -13.89 -2.91
N SER A 74 18.89 -12.99 -3.00
CA SER A 74 17.97 -12.86 -4.14
C SER A 74 18.45 -11.85 -5.20
N ASN A 75 19.76 -11.72 -5.36
CA ASN A 75 20.36 -10.89 -6.41
C ASN A 75 21.70 -11.46 -6.90
N PHE A 76 22.09 -11.10 -8.13
CA PHE A 76 23.37 -11.51 -8.72
C PHE A 76 23.76 -10.60 -9.88
N THR A 77 25.05 -10.29 -10.01
CA THR A 77 25.60 -9.59 -11.17
C THR A 77 26.28 -10.55 -12.11
N ASP A 78 25.68 -10.81 -13.27
CA ASP A 78 26.29 -11.58 -14.34
C ASP A 78 27.20 -10.69 -15.19
N THR A 79 28.51 -10.80 -14.98
CA THR A 79 29.52 -9.97 -15.67
C THR A 79 29.64 -10.27 -17.17
N SER A 80 29.10 -11.39 -17.62
CA SER A 80 29.09 -11.81 -19.04
C SER A 80 27.76 -11.54 -19.74
N GLY A 81 26.76 -11.00 -19.01
CA GLY A 81 25.43 -10.68 -19.53
C GLY A 81 25.42 -9.48 -20.48
N SER A 82 24.49 -9.46 -21.40
CA SER A 82 24.30 -8.42 -22.41
C SER A 82 22.81 -7.99 -22.47
N GLU A 83 22.53 -6.88 -23.18
CA GLU A 83 21.17 -6.40 -23.40
C GLU A 83 20.26 -7.40 -24.17
N SER A 84 20.84 -8.34 -24.89
CA SER A 84 20.10 -9.38 -25.64
C SER A 84 19.88 -10.66 -24.84
N SER A 85 20.43 -10.77 -23.63
CA SER A 85 20.29 -11.95 -22.77
C SER A 85 18.87 -12.08 -22.21
N GLN A 86 18.45 -13.31 -21.95
CA GLN A 86 17.23 -13.61 -21.20
C GLN A 86 17.59 -14.39 -19.93
N TYR A 87 16.93 -14.03 -18.82
CA TYR A 87 17.21 -14.63 -17.54
C TYR A 87 16.01 -15.39 -16.99
N THR A 88 16.28 -16.50 -16.31
CA THR A 88 15.33 -17.22 -15.46
C THR A 88 16.01 -17.59 -14.15
N VAL A 89 15.26 -17.68 -13.07
CA VAL A 89 15.77 -18.12 -11.77
C VAL A 89 14.97 -19.33 -11.28
N LYS A 90 15.67 -20.24 -10.61
CA LYS A 90 15.08 -21.41 -9.97
C LYS A 90 15.43 -21.42 -8.48
N ALA A 91 14.43 -21.60 -7.65
CA ALA A 91 14.66 -21.92 -6.26
C ALA A 91 15.30 -23.31 -6.12
N VAL A 92 16.14 -23.48 -5.11
CA VAL A 92 16.80 -24.75 -4.79
C VAL A 92 16.43 -25.14 -3.37
N LEU A 93 15.61 -26.16 -3.23
CA LEU A 93 15.16 -26.70 -1.94
C LEU A 93 15.85 -28.05 -1.71
N ASN A 94 16.58 -28.18 -0.62
CA ASN A 94 17.33 -29.42 -0.28
C ASN A 94 18.22 -29.94 -1.44
N GLY A 95 18.84 -29.02 -2.19
CA GLY A 95 19.68 -29.35 -3.34
C GLY A 95 18.90 -29.69 -4.62
N VAL A 96 17.57 -29.60 -4.64
CA VAL A 96 16.72 -29.89 -5.80
C VAL A 96 16.17 -28.58 -6.37
N GLU A 97 16.45 -28.33 -7.65
CA GLU A 97 15.89 -27.17 -8.37
C GLU A 97 14.38 -27.32 -8.56
N GLN A 98 13.69 -26.22 -8.33
CA GLN A 98 12.26 -26.07 -8.56
C GLN A 98 11.97 -25.54 -9.98
N GLN A 99 10.71 -25.29 -10.28
CA GLN A 99 10.29 -24.70 -11.55
C GLN A 99 11.00 -23.37 -11.80
N ALA A 100 11.36 -23.10 -13.04
CA ALA A 100 11.94 -21.81 -13.43
C ALA A 100 10.88 -20.70 -13.38
N SER A 101 11.32 -19.49 -13.04
CA SER A 101 10.51 -18.28 -13.17
C SER A 101 10.08 -18.01 -14.62
N LYS A 102 9.13 -17.07 -14.82
CA LYS A 102 8.98 -16.39 -16.11
C LYS A 102 10.35 -15.84 -16.55
N ALA A 103 10.60 -15.75 -17.86
CA ALA A 103 11.85 -15.23 -18.40
C ALA A 103 11.83 -13.68 -18.35
N ALA A 104 12.90 -13.08 -17.82
CA ALA A 104 13.10 -11.64 -17.82
C ALA A 104 14.01 -11.21 -18.98
N THR A 105 13.61 -10.13 -19.67
CA THR A 105 14.46 -9.40 -20.61
C THR A 105 15.23 -8.31 -19.90
N VAL A 106 16.36 -7.88 -20.48
CA VAL A 106 17.24 -6.90 -19.84
C VAL A 106 16.74 -5.48 -20.08
N PHE A 107 16.50 -4.74 -19.00
CA PHE A 107 16.28 -3.30 -19.06
C PHE A 107 17.59 -2.58 -19.40
N LYS A 108 17.55 -1.65 -20.35
CA LYS A 108 18.73 -0.88 -20.78
C LYS A 108 19.19 0.15 -19.73
N SER A 109 18.29 0.52 -18.83
CA SER A 109 18.50 1.43 -17.72
C SER A 109 17.84 0.85 -16.47
N ASN A 110 18.02 1.49 -15.33
CA ASN A 110 17.42 1.09 -14.06
C ASN A 110 15.91 1.39 -13.99
N TYR A 111 15.18 1.19 -15.07
CA TYR A 111 13.74 1.31 -15.13
C TYR A 111 13.11 0.45 -16.25
N LYS A 112 11.87 0.05 -16.01
CA LYS A 112 10.96 -0.50 -17.03
C LYS A 112 10.14 0.68 -17.61
N GLU A 113 10.27 0.95 -18.90
CA GLU A 113 9.44 1.96 -19.56
C GLU A 113 8.11 1.36 -19.99
N ILE A 114 7.02 2.03 -19.66
CA ILE A 114 5.65 1.62 -19.99
C ILE A 114 5.01 2.70 -20.84
N LYS A 115 4.76 2.37 -22.10
CA LYS A 115 4.03 3.23 -23.03
C LYS A 115 2.55 2.89 -22.93
N ILE A 116 1.77 3.83 -22.39
CA ILE A 116 0.35 3.62 -22.13
C ILE A 116 -0.42 3.62 -23.45
N LYS A 117 -1.16 2.54 -23.71
CA LYS A 117 -1.96 2.36 -24.93
C LYS A 117 -3.42 2.79 -24.67
N HIS A 118 -3.63 4.09 -24.56
CA HIS A 118 -4.98 4.64 -24.42
C HIS A 118 -5.88 4.27 -25.61
N ASP A 119 -7.21 4.28 -25.37
CA ASP A 119 -8.19 4.09 -26.44
C ASP A 119 -8.00 5.13 -27.54
N ALA A 120 -7.92 4.68 -28.79
CA ALA A 120 -7.64 5.55 -29.95
C ALA A 120 -8.77 6.55 -30.27
N SER A 121 -9.95 6.41 -29.68
CA SER A 121 -11.06 7.36 -29.82
C SER A 121 -10.90 8.61 -28.94
N LEU A 122 -10.06 8.55 -27.91
CA LEU A 122 -9.81 9.68 -27.00
C LEU A 122 -9.05 10.79 -27.72
N LYS A 123 -9.46 12.02 -27.46
CA LYS A 123 -8.87 13.25 -28.02
C LYS A 123 -8.09 14.05 -27.01
N ALA A 124 -8.47 13.98 -25.75
CA ALA A 124 -7.81 14.70 -24.66
C ALA A 124 -6.46 14.07 -24.31
N THR A 125 -5.59 14.87 -23.72
CA THR A 125 -4.29 14.48 -23.20
C THR A 125 -4.44 14.08 -21.74
N TYR A 126 -4.03 12.87 -21.40
CA TYR A 126 -4.13 12.30 -20.07
C TYR A 126 -2.76 12.18 -19.40
N GLU A 127 -2.57 12.89 -18.30
CA GLU A 127 -1.34 12.85 -17.49
C GLU A 127 -1.48 11.85 -16.35
N PRO A 128 -0.55 10.87 -16.22
CA PRO A 128 -0.53 9.93 -15.10
C PRO A 128 -0.41 10.64 -13.74
N ASN A 129 -1.15 10.16 -12.74
CA ASN A 129 -1.12 10.65 -11.37
C ASN A 129 -0.99 9.47 -10.38
N ASP A 130 -1.53 9.58 -9.16
CA ASP A 130 -1.39 8.56 -8.14
C ASP A 130 -1.96 7.20 -8.57
N ALA A 131 -1.36 6.12 -8.07
CA ALA A 131 -1.71 4.76 -8.43
C ALA A 131 -1.78 3.82 -7.22
N CYS A 132 -2.37 2.66 -7.44
CA CYS A 132 -2.33 1.47 -6.60
C CYS A 132 -1.88 0.29 -7.47
N CYS A 133 -1.21 -0.71 -6.90
CA CYS A 133 -0.83 -1.94 -7.61
C CYS A 133 -1.54 -3.15 -6.99
N ALA A 134 -2.03 -4.06 -7.86
CA ALA A 134 -2.65 -5.32 -7.46
C ALA A 134 -2.62 -6.31 -8.60
N ASP A 135 -2.50 -7.62 -8.31
CA ASP A 135 -2.61 -8.70 -9.30
C ASP A 135 -4.10 -8.97 -9.57
N VAL A 136 -4.66 -8.36 -10.62
CA VAL A 136 -6.10 -8.44 -10.91
C VAL A 136 -6.49 -9.65 -11.76
N ASP A 137 -5.55 -10.32 -12.44
CA ASP A 137 -5.84 -11.48 -13.28
C ASP A 137 -5.27 -12.81 -12.74
N GLY A 138 -4.53 -12.74 -11.63
CA GLY A 138 -4.00 -13.90 -10.92
C GLY A 138 -2.76 -14.51 -11.58
N ASP A 139 -2.07 -13.75 -12.45
CA ASP A 139 -0.89 -14.23 -13.15
C ASP A 139 0.41 -14.05 -12.35
N GLY A 140 0.33 -13.37 -11.20
CA GLY A 140 1.41 -13.08 -10.26
C GLY A 140 2.23 -11.83 -10.59
N GLU A 141 1.98 -11.16 -11.71
CA GLU A 141 2.49 -9.83 -12.03
C GLU A 141 1.41 -8.81 -11.70
N VAL A 142 1.75 -7.73 -11.03
CA VAL A 142 0.75 -6.75 -10.60
C VAL A 142 0.37 -5.80 -11.74
N GLU A 143 -0.91 -5.48 -11.85
CA GLU A 143 -1.43 -4.39 -12.64
C GLU A 143 -1.35 -3.08 -11.89
N ILE A 144 -1.42 -1.97 -12.65
CA ILE A 144 -1.37 -0.60 -12.16
C ILE A 144 -2.76 0.03 -12.30
N LEU A 145 -3.39 0.31 -11.17
CA LEU A 145 -4.65 1.03 -11.06
C LEU A 145 -4.34 2.51 -10.91
N MET A 146 -4.56 3.30 -11.96
CA MET A 146 -4.02 4.65 -12.06
C MET A 146 -5.06 5.71 -12.31
N LYS A 147 -4.87 6.87 -11.69
CA LYS A 147 -5.59 8.11 -11.98
C LYS A 147 -4.91 8.86 -13.12
N PHE A 148 -5.70 9.55 -13.94
CA PHE A 148 -5.20 10.43 -15.00
C PHE A 148 -5.89 11.78 -14.96
N THR A 149 -5.10 12.84 -14.93
CA THR A 149 -5.58 14.20 -15.12
C THR A 149 -5.82 14.45 -16.60
N ASN A 150 -7.00 14.95 -16.94
CA ASN A 150 -7.25 15.47 -18.28
C ASN A 150 -6.66 16.89 -18.38
N LEU A 151 -5.54 17.02 -19.09
CA LEU A 151 -4.81 18.30 -19.21
C LEU A 151 -5.60 19.35 -20.01
N ASP A 152 -6.37 18.94 -21.02
CA ASP A 152 -7.18 19.84 -21.84
C ASP A 152 -8.37 20.38 -21.04
N GLU A 153 -8.98 19.56 -20.19
CA GLU A 153 -10.01 19.96 -19.25
C GLU A 153 -9.47 20.99 -18.24
N SER A 154 -8.31 20.69 -17.65
CA SER A 154 -7.64 21.57 -16.71
C SER A 154 -7.25 22.92 -17.34
N ALA A 155 -6.68 22.91 -18.55
CA ALA A 155 -6.31 24.12 -19.28
C ALA A 155 -7.52 25.02 -19.61
N GLN A 156 -8.69 24.42 -19.85
CA GLN A 156 -9.96 25.11 -20.09
C GLN A 156 -10.75 25.39 -18.81
N ARG A 157 -10.14 25.19 -17.65
CA ARG A 157 -10.74 25.46 -16.32
C ARG A 157 -12.02 24.67 -16.05
N TYR A 158 -11.99 23.38 -16.39
CA TYR A 158 -13.04 22.42 -16.08
C TYR A 158 -14.42 22.82 -16.65
N PRO A 159 -14.55 22.87 -17.97
CA PRO A 159 -15.80 23.24 -18.61
C PRO A 159 -16.90 22.23 -18.32
N LYS A 160 -18.16 22.70 -18.31
CA LYS A 160 -19.33 21.91 -17.91
C LYS A 160 -19.48 20.57 -18.67
N ASN A 161 -19.17 20.59 -19.97
CA ASN A 161 -19.40 19.43 -20.85
C ASN A 161 -18.08 18.78 -21.31
N GLY A 162 -16.99 18.98 -20.56
CA GLY A 162 -15.65 18.56 -20.97
C GLY A 162 -14.98 19.54 -21.94
N PRO A 163 -13.69 19.34 -22.24
CA PRO A 163 -12.93 20.26 -23.06
C PRO A 163 -13.39 20.28 -24.54
N THR A 164 -13.19 21.41 -25.17
CA THR A 164 -13.33 21.55 -26.62
C THR A 164 -11.98 21.34 -27.29
N ILE A 165 -11.85 20.29 -28.09
CA ILE A 165 -10.64 19.98 -28.85
C ILE A 165 -10.99 20.01 -30.35
N ASP A 166 -10.22 20.74 -31.16
CA ASP A 166 -10.47 20.95 -32.59
C ASP A 166 -11.91 21.41 -32.89
N GLY A 167 -12.47 22.24 -31.99
CA GLY A 167 -13.83 22.79 -32.13
C GLY A 167 -14.97 21.85 -31.75
N VAL A 168 -14.66 20.70 -31.16
CA VAL A 168 -15.63 19.69 -30.72
C VAL A 168 -15.63 19.55 -29.21
N GLU A 169 -16.80 19.65 -28.55
CA GLU A 169 -16.94 19.23 -27.14
C GLU A 169 -16.75 17.73 -27.07
N THR A 170 -15.70 17.28 -26.33
CA THR A 170 -15.33 15.86 -26.30
C THR A 170 -16.16 15.05 -25.31
N LYS A 171 -16.69 15.66 -24.26
CA LYS A 171 -17.28 15.01 -23.08
C LYS A 171 -16.31 14.06 -22.39
N GLU A 172 -15.04 14.34 -22.53
CA GLU A 172 -13.96 13.63 -21.85
C GLU A 172 -13.61 14.39 -20.56
N TYR A 173 -13.41 13.63 -19.49
CA TYR A 173 -13.10 14.15 -18.16
C TYR A 173 -11.87 13.40 -17.63
N SER A 174 -11.47 13.63 -16.39
CA SER A 174 -10.42 12.81 -15.75
C SER A 174 -10.73 11.32 -15.87
N MET A 175 -9.70 10.49 -15.80
CA MET A 175 -9.81 9.05 -16.06
C MET A 175 -9.27 8.23 -14.88
N LEU A 176 -9.87 7.07 -14.64
CA LEU A 176 -9.28 5.98 -13.88
C LEU A 176 -9.07 4.80 -14.83
N ALA A 177 -7.96 4.07 -14.70
CA ALA A 177 -7.71 2.92 -15.57
C ALA A 177 -6.95 1.81 -14.88
N CYS A 178 -7.14 0.59 -15.34
CA CYS A 178 -6.36 -0.61 -15.02
C CYS A 178 -5.40 -0.91 -16.17
N LEU A 179 -4.10 -0.95 -15.87
CA LEU A 179 -3.03 -1.09 -16.84
C LEU A 179 -2.19 -2.32 -16.58
N LYS A 180 -1.88 -3.10 -17.61
CA LYS A 180 -0.78 -4.06 -17.55
C LYS A 180 0.58 -3.38 -17.65
N GLN A 181 1.61 -4.04 -17.14
CA GLN A 181 2.98 -3.52 -17.21
C GLN A 181 3.60 -3.49 -18.64
N ASP A 182 2.87 -3.93 -19.64
CA ASP A 182 3.20 -3.74 -21.06
C ASP A 182 2.53 -2.48 -21.67
N GLY A 183 1.79 -1.73 -20.84
CA GLY A 183 1.04 -0.53 -21.22
C GLY A 183 -0.36 -0.79 -21.78
N THR A 184 -0.81 -2.03 -21.84
CA THR A 184 -2.17 -2.36 -22.25
C THR A 184 -3.16 -1.88 -21.21
N VAL A 185 -4.13 -1.07 -21.63
CA VAL A 185 -5.28 -0.67 -20.81
C VAL A 185 -6.32 -1.79 -20.88
N LEU A 186 -6.56 -2.45 -19.76
CA LEU A 186 -7.55 -3.54 -19.67
C LEU A 186 -8.98 -2.98 -19.71
N TRP A 187 -9.22 -1.96 -18.94
CA TRP A 187 -10.47 -1.19 -18.87
C TRP A 187 -10.21 0.19 -18.27
N TRP A 188 -11.16 1.11 -18.47
CA TRP A 188 -11.01 2.48 -17.99
C TRP A 188 -12.36 3.14 -17.70
N VAL A 189 -12.32 4.22 -16.93
CA VAL A 189 -13.49 5.01 -16.52
C VAL A 189 -13.31 6.44 -16.99
N ASN A 190 -14.24 6.94 -17.79
CA ASN A 190 -14.45 8.38 -17.91
C ASN A 190 -15.19 8.84 -16.65
N CYS A 191 -14.53 9.60 -15.78
CA CYS A 191 -15.09 10.01 -14.50
C CYS A 191 -16.37 10.83 -14.62
N GLY A 192 -16.59 11.47 -15.76
CA GLY A 192 -17.77 12.29 -16.01
C GLY A 192 -17.72 13.66 -15.31
N PRO A 193 -18.75 14.50 -15.53
CA PRO A 193 -18.70 15.90 -15.07
C PRO A 193 -18.84 16.03 -13.54
N ASN A 194 -19.45 15.07 -12.88
CA ASN A 194 -19.78 15.17 -11.45
C ASN A 194 -18.65 14.76 -10.52
N MET A 195 -17.69 13.98 -11.01
CA MET A 195 -16.46 13.64 -10.25
C MET A 195 -15.37 14.70 -10.45
N GLY A 196 -15.69 15.97 -10.21
CA GLY A 196 -14.67 17.01 -10.25
C GLY A 196 -13.61 16.78 -9.19
N ASP A 197 -12.34 16.83 -9.57
CA ASP A 197 -11.20 16.69 -8.67
C ASP A 197 -10.10 17.67 -9.04
N PHE A 198 -9.96 18.68 -8.23
CA PHE A 198 -8.95 19.71 -8.44
C PHE A 198 -7.52 19.26 -8.19
N GLN A 199 -7.33 18.36 -7.23
CA GLN A 199 -6.01 17.92 -6.79
C GLN A 199 -5.75 16.44 -7.05
N ASN A 200 -6.68 15.77 -7.74
CA ASN A 200 -6.66 14.32 -8.01
C ASN A 200 -6.63 13.41 -6.76
N ASN A 201 -7.02 13.93 -5.59
CA ASN A 201 -7.06 13.14 -4.35
C ASN A 201 -8.45 12.67 -3.93
N GLU A 202 -9.49 13.01 -4.69
CA GLU A 202 -10.87 12.58 -4.45
C GLU A 202 -11.31 11.44 -5.38
N GLN A 203 -10.56 11.19 -6.46
CA GLN A 203 -10.83 10.14 -7.44
C GLN A 203 -9.99 8.91 -7.09
N ASN A 204 -10.48 8.05 -6.21
CA ASN A 204 -9.73 6.91 -5.74
C ASN A 204 -10.06 5.65 -6.51
N ILE A 205 -9.03 4.86 -6.81
CA ILE A 205 -9.09 3.53 -7.37
C ILE A 205 -8.11 2.65 -6.59
N VAL A 206 -8.61 1.61 -5.94
CA VAL A 206 -7.81 0.70 -5.13
C VAL A 206 -8.14 -0.75 -5.44
N GLY A 207 -7.13 -1.62 -5.36
CA GLY A 207 -7.27 -3.05 -5.62
C GLY A 207 -6.74 -3.90 -4.46
N TYR A 208 -7.48 -4.91 -4.13
CA TYR A 208 -7.11 -5.95 -3.17
C TYR A 208 -7.90 -7.24 -3.47
N ASP A 209 -7.38 -8.37 -3.05
CA ASP A 209 -8.06 -9.66 -3.13
C ASP A 209 -8.99 -9.82 -1.91
N TRP A 210 -10.20 -9.21 -1.97
CA TRP A 210 -11.14 -9.22 -0.85
C TRP A 210 -11.92 -10.52 -0.70
N ASP A 211 -12.08 -11.29 -1.76
CA ASP A 211 -12.76 -12.59 -1.71
C ASP A 211 -11.80 -13.76 -1.53
N MET A 212 -10.48 -13.48 -1.56
CA MET A 212 -9.38 -14.41 -1.34
C MET A 212 -9.28 -15.51 -2.39
N ASP A 213 -9.71 -15.24 -3.63
CA ASP A 213 -9.66 -16.18 -4.75
C ASP A 213 -8.29 -16.18 -5.48
N GLY A 214 -7.39 -15.26 -5.13
CA GLY A 214 -6.06 -15.08 -5.71
C GLY A 214 -6.01 -14.07 -6.85
N LYS A 215 -7.07 -13.25 -7.00
CA LYS A 215 -7.15 -12.14 -7.94
C LYS A 215 -7.73 -10.93 -7.24
N ALA A 216 -7.14 -9.79 -7.47
CA ALA A 216 -7.63 -8.58 -6.83
C ALA A 216 -8.91 -8.06 -7.52
N GLU A 217 -9.89 -7.71 -6.70
CA GLU A 217 -11.01 -6.86 -7.10
C GLU A 217 -10.60 -5.39 -7.04
N VAL A 218 -11.48 -4.53 -7.59
CA VAL A 218 -11.30 -3.09 -7.56
C VAL A 218 -12.48 -2.38 -6.95
N VAL A 219 -12.18 -1.40 -6.12
CA VAL A 219 -13.17 -0.51 -5.49
C VAL A 219 -12.92 0.93 -5.93
N MET A 220 -14.00 1.61 -6.33
CA MET A 220 -14.00 3.01 -6.73
C MET A 220 -15.26 3.72 -6.21
N ARG A 221 -15.15 5.03 -6.01
CA ARG A 221 -16.32 5.91 -5.94
C ARG A 221 -16.58 6.48 -7.32
N LEU A 222 -17.80 6.35 -7.81
CA LEU A 222 -18.26 6.95 -9.07
C LEU A 222 -19.49 7.85 -8.80
N GLU A 223 -19.84 8.70 -9.76
CA GLU A 223 -21.03 9.56 -9.67
C GLU A 223 -21.92 9.42 -10.91
N GLU A 224 -23.08 10.04 -10.87
CA GLU A 224 -23.97 10.11 -12.04
C GLU A 224 -23.20 10.66 -13.26
N GLY A 225 -23.31 9.95 -14.38
CA GLY A 225 -22.62 10.31 -15.63
C GLY A 225 -21.19 9.77 -15.77
N SER A 226 -20.63 9.13 -14.75
CA SER A 226 -19.39 8.36 -14.92
C SER A 226 -19.65 7.16 -15.83
N THR A 227 -18.71 6.85 -16.72
CA THR A 227 -18.84 5.74 -17.69
C THR A 227 -17.67 4.79 -17.59
N VAL A 228 -17.93 3.54 -17.25
CA VAL A 228 -16.95 2.45 -17.22
C VAL A 228 -16.90 1.78 -18.60
N HIS A 229 -15.73 1.73 -19.20
CA HIS A 229 -15.43 1.00 -20.45
C HIS A 229 -14.77 -0.32 -20.06
N MET A 230 -15.53 -1.40 -20.10
CA MET A 230 -15.11 -2.73 -19.62
C MET A 230 -14.23 -3.47 -20.64
N ALA A 231 -13.47 -4.44 -20.19
CA ALA A 231 -12.52 -5.20 -21.02
C ALA A 231 -13.16 -5.94 -22.20
N ASP A 232 -14.43 -6.28 -22.14
CA ASP A 232 -15.18 -6.91 -23.24
C ASP A 232 -15.71 -5.89 -24.29
N GLY A 233 -15.38 -4.61 -24.15
CA GLY A 233 -15.82 -3.52 -25.02
C GLY A 233 -17.22 -3.00 -24.70
N THR A 234 -17.90 -3.51 -23.71
CA THR A 234 -19.18 -2.97 -23.24
C THR A 234 -18.98 -1.75 -22.34
N THR A 235 -19.99 -0.91 -22.22
CA THR A 235 -19.94 0.29 -21.38
C THR A 235 -21.06 0.29 -20.36
N TYR A 236 -20.76 0.94 -19.21
CA TYR A 236 -21.76 1.14 -18.17
C TYR A 236 -21.73 2.61 -17.72
N THR A 237 -22.76 3.37 -18.07
CA THR A 237 -22.92 4.76 -17.61
C THR A 237 -23.76 4.80 -16.35
N ILE A 238 -23.24 5.38 -15.28
CA ILE A 238 -23.94 5.49 -14.00
C ILE A 238 -25.10 6.46 -14.12
N GLY A 239 -26.31 5.96 -13.98
CA GLY A 239 -27.51 6.79 -13.93
C GLY A 239 -27.87 7.24 -12.50
N ALA A 240 -28.85 8.12 -12.39
CA ALA A 240 -29.33 8.67 -11.11
C ALA A 240 -29.81 7.62 -10.08
N ASN A 241 -30.05 6.40 -10.49
CA ASN A 241 -30.40 5.27 -9.64
C ASN A 241 -29.33 4.18 -9.58
N GLY A 242 -28.11 4.46 -10.07
CA GLY A 242 -27.00 3.52 -10.15
C GLY A 242 -27.09 2.50 -11.28
N LYS A 243 -28.16 2.50 -12.09
CA LYS A 243 -28.33 1.55 -13.19
C LYS A 243 -27.76 2.07 -14.49
N ASN A 244 -27.23 1.15 -15.30
CA ASN A 244 -26.66 1.47 -16.59
C ASN A 244 -27.66 2.16 -17.53
N GLY A 245 -27.20 3.25 -18.17
CA GLY A 245 -27.93 3.98 -19.20
C GLY A 245 -29.21 4.69 -18.70
N SER A 246 -29.44 4.75 -17.39
CA SER A 246 -30.53 5.57 -16.84
C SER A 246 -30.17 7.05 -16.98
N SER A 247 -31.20 7.92 -17.02
CA SER A 247 -30.96 9.36 -17.09
C SER A 247 -30.16 9.84 -15.87
N TRP A 248 -29.28 10.79 -16.10
CA TRP A 248 -28.45 11.43 -15.10
C TRP A 248 -28.35 12.94 -15.33
N THR A 249 -27.91 13.67 -14.31
CA THR A 249 -27.84 15.13 -14.33
C THR A 249 -26.38 15.58 -14.23
N ASN A 250 -26.00 16.55 -15.06
CA ASN A 250 -24.72 17.23 -14.94
C ASN A 250 -24.86 18.39 -13.94
N TYR A 251 -24.30 18.19 -12.76
CA TYR A 251 -24.33 19.16 -11.66
C TYR A 251 -23.13 20.12 -11.66
N ARG A 252 -22.18 19.93 -12.58
CA ARG A 252 -20.99 20.78 -12.65
C ARG A 252 -21.38 22.22 -13.03
N GLU A 253 -20.98 23.16 -12.18
CA GLU A 253 -21.16 24.59 -12.41
C GLU A 253 -19.79 25.31 -12.41
N PRO A 254 -19.21 25.58 -13.58
CA PRO A 254 -17.95 26.30 -13.68
C PRO A 254 -18.13 27.74 -13.16
N LYS A 255 -17.23 28.21 -12.31
CA LYS A 255 -17.24 29.60 -11.83
C LYS A 255 -16.76 30.57 -12.88
N ALA A 256 -17.53 31.63 -13.11
CA ALA A 256 -17.20 32.73 -14.03
C ALA A 256 -15.97 33.56 -13.56
N SER A 257 -15.60 33.50 -12.28
CA SER A 257 -14.54 34.34 -11.69
C SER A 257 -13.13 33.73 -11.74
N GLY A 258 -12.96 32.54 -12.28
CA GLY A 258 -11.66 31.87 -12.32
C GLY A 258 -11.22 31.21 -10.99
N SER A 259 -11.94 31.41 -9.89
CA SER A 259 -11.87 30.57 -8.70
C SER A 259 -12.84 29.43 -8.88
N VAL A 260 -12.35 28.21 -8.90
CA VAL A 260 -13.12 27.03 -9.29
C VAL A 260 -13.77 26.43 -8.08
N GLU A 261 -15.06 26.14 -8.16
CA GLU A 261 -15.64 25.09 -7.34
C GLU A 261 -15.34 23.78 -8.04
N TRP A 262 -14.41 23.05 -7.47
CA TRP A 262 -13.89 21.80 -8.01
C TRP A 262 -14.80 20.61 -7.68
N PHE A 263 -15.66 20.79 -6.69
CA PHE A 263 -16.49 19.74 -6.15
C PHE A 263 -17.95 19.98 -6.50
N THR A 264 -18.63 18.96 -6.94
CA THR A 264 -20.08 18.99 -7.03
C THR A 264 -20.67 18.87 -5.64
N HIS A 265 -21.65 19.71 -5.32
CA HIS A 265 -22.32 19.71 -4.02
C HIS A 265 -23.56 18.82 -4.00
N TYR A 266 -24.02 18.38 -5.15
CA TYR A 266 -25.27 17.68 -5.39
C TYR A 266 -25.04 16.43 -6.21
N GLY A 267 -26.07 15.62 -6.34
CA GLY A 267 -26.03 14.37 -7.07
C GLY A 267 -25.72 13.18 -6.17
N LYS A 268 -25.96 12.01 -6.72
CA LYS A 268 -25.71 10.75 -6.03
C LYS A 268 -24.33 10.23 -6.35
N GLU A 269 -23.71 9.72 -5.33
CA GLU A 269 -22.44 9.02 -5.37
C GLU A 269 -22.70 7.53 -5.26
N PHE A 270 -21.87 6.71 -5.89
CA PHE A 270 -22.02 5.25 -5.93
C PHE A 270 -20.69 4.59 -5.57
N LEU A 271 -20.78 3.50 -4.82
CA LEU A 271 -19.70 2.54 -4.65
C LEU A 271 -19.76 1.57 -5.83
N TRP A 272 -18.65 1.50 -6.56
CA TRP A 272 -18.40 0.52 -7.60
C TRP A 272 -17.41 -0.52 -7.08
N TYR A 273 -17.88 -1.74 -6.91
CA TYR A 273 -17.08 -2.90 -6.55
C TYR A 273 -17.13 -3.88 -7.71
N CYS A 274 -15.97 -4.25 -8.27
CA CYS A 274 -15.93 -4.95 -9.56
C CYS A 274 -14.79 -5.98 -9.63
N GLU A 275 -14.96 -6.93 -10.58
CA GLU A 275 -13.89 -7.83 -11.01
C GLU A 275 -12.71 -7.03 -11.55
N GLY A 276 -11.51 -7.24 -10.98
CA GLY A 276 -10.36 -6.42 -11.28
C GLY A 276 -9.85 -6.53 -12.71
N ALA A 277 -9.85 -7.73 -13.29
CA ALA A 277 -9.39 -7.95 -14.66
C ALA A 277 -10.28 -7.33 -15.73
N THR A 278 -11.56 -7.13 -15.46
CA THR A 278 -12.55 -6.75 -16.49
C THR A 278 -13.24 -5.43 -16.25
N GLY A 279 -13.22 -4.91 -15.01
CA GLY A 279 -13.99 -3.75 -14.61
C GLY A 279 -15.50 -4.00 -14.49
N LYS A 280 -15.98 -5.23 -14.66
CA LYS A 280 -17.41 -5.59 -14.53
C LYS A 280 -17.86 -5.49 -13.08
N PRO A 281 -18.98 -4.81 -12.81
CA PRO A 281 -19.45 -4.64 -11.44
C PRO A 281 -20.00 -5.95 -10.87
N TYR A 282 -19.53 -6.30 -9.69
CA TYR A 282 -20.25 -7.16 -8.76
C TYR A 282 -21.36 -6.37 -8.08
N GLN A 283 -21.04 -5.14 -7.64
CA GLN A 283 -21.97 -4.24 -6.97
C GLN A 283 -21.83 -2.81 -7.50
N CYS A 284 -22.95 -2.14 -7.70
CA CYS A 284 -23.08 -0.70 -7.89
C CYS A 284 -24.18 -0.19 -6.96
N ILE A 285 -23.82 0.27 -5.79
CA ILE A 285 -24.76 0.70 -4.76
C ILE A 285 -24.57 2.18 -4.44
N GLU A 286 -25.60 2.86 -3.92
CA GLU A 286 -25.45 4.24 -3.45
C GLU A 286 -24.34 4.32 -2.41
N PHE A 287 -23.44 5.32 -2.53
CA PHE A 287 -22.28 5.44 -1.64
C PHE A 287 -22.75 5.56 -0.19
N PRO A 288 -22.29 4.67 0.71
CA PRO A 288 -22.91 4.48 2.02
C PRO A 288 -22.66 5.62 3.00
N LEU A 289 -21.66 6.46 2.72
CA LEU A 289 -21.26 7.60 3.53
C LEU A 289 -21.76 8.88 2.85
N LYS A 290 -23.01 9.25 3.10
CA LYS A 290 -23.67 10.38 2.46
C LYS A 290 -22.92 11.70 2.67
N ARG A 291 -22.92 12.56 1.65
CA ARG A 291 -22.42 13.95 1.73
C ARG A 291 -23.23 14.75 2.75
N LEU A 292 -24.54 14.66 2.71
CA LEU A 292 -25.46 15.21 3.70
C LEU A 292 -26.35 14.09 4.24
N GLU A 293 -26.55 14.05 5.56
CA GLU A 293 -27.50 13.11 6.17
C GLU A 293 -28.95 13.57 5.98
N ASP A 294 -29.89 12.69 6.26
CA ASP A 294 -31.30 13.00 6.11
C ASP A 294 -31.69 14.20 7.01
N GLY A 295 -32.22 15.24 6.38
CA GLY A 295 -32.56 16.51 7.02
C GLY A 295 -31.49 17.58 7.01
N GLU A 296 -30.24 17.26 6.62
CA GLU A 296 -29.20 18.25 6.38
C GLU A 296 -29.35 18.84 4.95
N THR A 297 -29.22 20.16 4.85
CA THR A 297 -29.37 20.88 3.57
C THR A 297 -28.23 21.83 3.27
N ASP A 298 -27.30 22.02 4.21
CA ASP A 298 -26.20 22.98 4.12
C ASP A 298 -24.87 22.33 4.41
N LEU A 299 -24.00 22.28 3.37
CA LEU A 299 -22.65 21.72 3.48
C LEU A 299 -21.80 22.43 4.52
N LYS A 300 -21.91 23.76 4.62
CA LYS A 300 -21.11 24.52 5.58
C LYS A 300 -21.51 24.21 7.02
N ALA A 301 -22.79 24.08 7.28
CA ALA A 301 -23.27 23.66 8.60
C ALA A 301 -22.84 22.22 8.93
N ALA A 302 -22.88 21.33 7.94
CA ALA A 302 -22.56 19.91 8.13
C ALA A 302 -21.05 19.65 8.22
N TRP A 303 -20.21 20.31 7.41
CA TRP A 303 -18.80 19.99 7.25
C TRP A 303 -17.83 21.12 7.62
N GLY A 304 -18.34 22.35 7.85
CA GLY A 304 -17.53 23.52 8.18
C GLY A 304 -17.05 24.33 6.97
N ASP A 305 -17.21 23.82 5.73
CA ASP A 305 -17.02 24.58 4.49
C ASP A 305 -18.24 24.45 3.58
N GLY A 306 -18.47 25.47 2.72
CA GLY A 306 -19.60 25.48 1.81
C GLY A 306 -19.23 25.14 0.35
N TYR A 307 -17.96 24.82 0.08
CA TYR A 307 -17.50 24.53 -1.28
C TYR A 307 -17.18 23.05 -1.52
N GLY A 308 -17.38 22.19 -0.52
CA GLY A 308 -17.37 20.76 -0.66
C GLY A 308 -16.01 20.06 -0.42
N HIS A 309 -14.93 20.77 -0.12
CA HIS A 309 -13.61 20.20 0.07
C HIS A 309 -13.58 19.16 1.20
N ARG A 310 -14.11 19.52 2.38
CA ARG A 310 -14.09 18.63 3.55
C ARG A 310 -14.96 17.37 3.36
N SER A 311 -16.04 17.51 2.62
CA SER A 311 -16.96 16.38 2.33
C SER A 311 -16.52 15.50 1.17
N SER A 312 -15.55 15.93 0.38
CA SER A 312 -15.10 15.22 -0.83
C SER A 312 -13.74 14.57 -0.67
N LYS A 313 -13.34 14.23 0.55
CA LYS A 313 -12.18 13.38 0.84
C LYS A 313 -12.64 11.96 1.11
N TYR A 314 -12.05 11.01 0.36
CA TYR A 314 -12.41 9.60 0.41
C TYR A 314 -11.16 8.76 0.62
N PHE A 315 -11.32 7.68 1.41
CA PHE A 315 -10.22 6.82 1.81
C PHE A 315 -10.70 5.37 1.74
N PHE A 316 -9.92 4.51 1.10
CA PHE A 316 -10.28 3.11 0.87
C PHE A 316 -9.13 2.20 1.28
N GLY A 317 -9.44 1.02 1.82
CA GLY A 317 -8.43 0.07 2.25
C GLY A 317 -8.98 -1.33 2.52
N ALA A 318 -8.10 -2.22 2.97
CA ALA A 318 -8.38 -3.63 3.14
C ALA A 318 -7.97 -4.15 4.54
N PRO A 319 -8.52 -3.62 5.65
CA PRO A 319 -8.19 -4.09 6.98
C PRO A 319 -8.72 -5.50 7.25
N TYR A 320 -7.97 -6.28 8.02
CA TYR A 320 -8.38 -7.59 8.54
C TYR A 320 -9.04 -7.44 9.91
N LEU A 321 -10.25 -6.90 9.93
CA LEU A 321 -11.01 -6.58 11.16
C LEU A 321 -11.49 -7.81 11.95
N ASP A 322 -11.35 -9.01 11.44
CA ASP A 322 -11.57 -10.26 12.15
C ASP A 322 -10.28 -11.09 12.30
N GLY A 323 -9.17 -10.55 11.85
CA GLY A 323 -7.86 -11.19 11.83
C GLY A 323 -7.69 -12.28 10.76
N LYS A 324 -8.69 -12.53 9.91
CA LYS A 324 -8.70 -13.65 8.94
C LYS A 324 -9.03 -13.24 7.53
N HIS A 325 -9.99 -12.33 7.37
CA HIS A 325 -10.54 -11.93 6.08
C HIS A 325 -10.42 -10.42 5.89
N PRO A 326 -10.02 -9.96 4.71
CA PRO A 326 -9.99 -8.54 4.42
C PRO A 326 -11.41 -7.99 4.35
N SER A 327 -11.62 -6.81 4.94
CA SER A 327 -12.86 -6.05 4.80
C SER A 327 -12.67 -4.90 3.83
N ILE A 328 -13.69 -4.47 3.10
CA ILE A 328 -13.66 -3.21 2.37
C ILE A 328 -13.89 -2.09 3.37
N PHE A 329 -12.87 -1.28 3.61
CA PHE A 329 -12.98 -0.07 4.43
C PHE A 329 -13.21 1.14 3.55
N LEU A 330 -14.19 1.97 3.93
CA LEU A 330 -14.45 3.26 3.31
C LEU A 330 -14.47 4.36 4.37
N GLY A 331 -13.70 5.43 4.13
CA GLY A 331 -13.68 6.63 4.93
C GLY A 331 -14.12 7.85 4.13
N ARG A 332 -14.74 8.81 4.79
CA ARG A 332 -15.11 10.12 4.23
C ARG A 332 -14.88 11.23 5.21
N GLY A 333 -14.31 12.33 4.73
CA GLY A 333 -14.20 13.59 5.47
C GLY A 333 -12.82 13.89 6.01
N ILE A 334 -12.60 15.18 6.32
CA ILE A 334 -11.35 15.72 6.84
C ILE A 334 -11.64 16.98 7.69
N TYR A 335 -10.73 17.38 8.57
CA TYR A 335 -10.75 18.56 9.45
C TYR A 335 -11.83 18.55 10.54
N THR A 336 -13.03 18.08 10.27
CA THR A 336 -14.17 18.19 11.20
C THR A 336 -14.88 16.86 11.38
N ARG A 337 -15.83 16.58 10.49
CA ARG A 337 -16.62 15.36 10.47
C ARG A 337 -15.86 14.23 9.79
N HIS A 338 -15.92 13.05 10.38
CA HIS A 338 -15.44 11.82 9.77
C HIS A 338 -16.54 10.78 9.78
N LYS A 339 -16.63 9.98 8.71
CA LYS A 339 -17.57 8.87 8.57
C LYS A 339 -16.81 7.66 8.06
N PHE A 340 -17.02 6.51 8.69
CA PHE A 340 -16.41 5.25 8.30
C PHE A 340 -17.45 4.16 8.18
N ILE A 341 -17.18 3.21 7.30
CA ILE A 341 -17.92 1.96 7.19
C ILE A 341 -16.96 0.84 6.77
N ALA A 342 -17.18 -0.34 7.31
CA ALA A 342 -16.49 -1.55 6.90
C ALA A 342 -17.52 -2.57 6.40
N TYR A 343 -17.19 -3.23 5.30
CA TYR A 343 -17.96 -4.31 4.72
C TYR A 343 -17.17 -5.61 4.72
N ASP A 344 -17.81 -6.69 5.12
CA ASP A 344 -17.37 -8.04 4.80
C ASP A 344 -17.85 -8.42 3.41
N VAL A 345 -17.03 -9.10 2.65
CA VAL A 345 -17.34 -9.59 1.31
C VAL A 345 -17.72 -11.06 1.41
N ASP A 346 -18.84 -11.45 0.81
CA ASP A 346 -19.15 -12.87 0.61
C ASP A 346 -18.32 -13.38 -0.58
N PRO A 347 -17.40 -14.35 -0.39
CA PRO A 347 -16.48 -14.77 -1.45
C PRO A 347 -17.12 -15.52 -2.62
N LYS A 348 -18.43 -15.84 -2.55
CA LYS A 348 -19.15 -16.56 -3.61
C LYS A 348 -20.12 -15.68 -4.36
N THR A 349 -20.76 -14.75 -3.66
CA THR A 349 -21.81 -13.90 -4.23
C THR A 349 -21.36 -12.48 -4.44
N HIS A 350 -20.20 -12.10 -3.85
CA HIS A 350 -19.66 -10.73 -3.79
C HIS A 350 -20.63 -9.73 -3.16
N ASP A 351 -21.55 -10.24 -2.31
CA ASP A 351 -22.45 -9.40 -1.54
C ASP A 351 -21.68 -8.68 -0.43
N LEU A 352 -22.00 -7.41 -0.22
CA LEU A 352 -21.39 -6.56 0.79
C LEU A 352 -22.26 -6.55 2.06
N LYS A 353 -21.73 -7.08 3.15
CA LYS A 353 -22.38 -7.07 4.45
C LYS A 353 -21.72 -6.06 5.36
N VAL A 354 -22.49 -5.08 5.84
CA VAL A 354 -21.97 -4.10 6.81
C VAL A 354 -21.48 -4.82 8.07
N ARG A 355 -20.18 -4.67 8.39
CA ARG A 355 -19.58 -5.10 9.64
C ARG A 355 -19.88 -4.08 10.73
N TRP A 356 -19.50 -2.83 10.51
CA TRP A 356 -19.82 -1.70 11.38
C TRP A 356 -19.85 -0.39 10.60
N LYS A 357 -20.44 0.62 11.21
CA LYS A 357 -20.46 2.00 10.72
C LYS A 357 -20.19 2.95 11.88
N TRP A 358 -19.33 3.95 11.65
CA TRP A 358 -18.93 4.92 12.64
C TRP A 358 -19.02 6.36 12.11
N THR A 359 -19.35 7.30 12.99
CA THR A 359 -19.39 8.71 12.65
C THR A 359 -19.17 9.60 13.89
N ASN A 360 -18.51 10.73 13.72
CA ASN A 360 -18.32 11.74 14.76
C ASN A 360 -18.93 13.08 14.34
N ASN A 361 -20.19 13.17 14.17
CA ASN A 361 -20.86 14.38 13.72
C ASN A 361 -20.95 15.51 14.79
N GLN A 362 -20.41 15.30 15.99
CA GLN A 362 -20.63 16.20 17.12
C GLN A 362 -19.37 16.99 17.48
N PRO A 363 -19.34 18.33 17.25
CA PRO A 363 -18.31 19.20 17.78
C PRO A 363 -18.17 19.04 19.31
N GLY A 364 -16.92 18.97 19.80
CA GLY A 364 -16.62 18.74 21.21
C GLY A 364 -16.49 17.27 21.60
N SER A 365 -16.81 16.33 20.72
CA SER A 365 -16.40 14.92 20.87
C SER A 365 -14.87 14.81 20.81
N PRO A 366 -14.23 13.93 21.59
CA PRO A 366 -12.78 13.72 21.51
C PRO A 366 -12.29 13.24 20.12
N TRP A 367 -13.21 12.73 19.33
CA TRP A 367 -12.94 12.21 17.97
C TRP A 367 -13.14 13.24 16.86
N PHE A 368 -13.77 14.39 17.16
CA PHE A 368 -14.07 15.42 16.16
C PHE A 368 -12.81 16.18 15.78
N GLY A 369 -12.56 16.32 14.48
CA GLY A 369 -11.44 17.10 13.95
C GLY A 369 -10.07 16.43 14.01
N GLN A 370 -9.99 15.13 14.27
CA GLN A 370 -8.71 14.44 14.50
C GLN A 370 -8.06 13.85 13.23
N GLY A 371 -8.75 13.84 12.07
CA GLY A 371 -8.28 13.21 10.86
C GLY A 371 -7.27 14.03 10.07
N TYR A 372 -6.28 13.34 9.48
CA TYR A 372 -5.23 13.91 8.63
C TYR A 372 -5.56 13.76 7.14
N HIS A 373 -4.64 14.21 6.29
CA HIS A 373 -4.71 14.01 4.84
C HIS A 373 -4.32 12.59 4.39
N ASN A 374 -3.77 11.79 5.27
CA ASN A 374 -3.54 10.36 5.06
C ASN A 374 -4.02 9.58 6.28
N TYR A 375 -4.15 8.27 6.13
CA TYR A 375 -4.50 7.35 7.20
C TYR A 375 -3.68 6.06 7.04
N ILE A 376 -3.70 5.20 8.04
CA ILE A 376 -2.92 3.96 8.05
C ILE A 376 -3.82 2.84 8.58
N ILE A 377 -3.63 1.63 8.07
CA ILE A 377 -4.21 0.39 8.58
C ILE A 377 -3.08 -0.41 9.20
N ALA A 378 -3.20 -0.77 10.46
CA ALA A 378 -2.19 -1.52 11.21
C ALA A 378 -2.80 -2.20 12.44
N ASP A 379 -2.26 -3.34 12.82
CA ASP A 379 -2.55 -4.04 14.09
C ASP A 379 -1.72 -3.36 15.19
N VAL A 380 -2.27 -2.29 15.79
CA VAL A 380 -1.50 -1.46 16.73
C VAL A 380 -1.53 -1.97 18.16
N ASP A 381 -2.49 -2.81 18.52
CA ASP A 381 -2.60 -3.38 19.88
C ASP A 381 -2.23 -4.88 19.96
N TRP A 382 -1.82 -5.43 18.80
CA TRP A 382 -1.28 -6.79 18.67
C TRP A 382 -2.28 -7.91 19.01
N ASP A 383 -3.55 -7.67 18.77
CA ASP A 383 -4.61 -8.66 18.94
C ASP A 383 -4.83 -9.55 17.70
N GLY A 384 -4.12 -9.24 16.61
CA GLY A 384 -4.19 -9.96 15.33
C GLY A 384 -5.25 -9.40 14.38
N ARG A 385 -5.81 -8.23 14.67
CA ARG A 385 -6.77 -7.51 13.84
C ARG A 385 -6.24 -6.11 13.56
N ASP A 386 -6.74 -5.49 12.53
CA ASP A 386 -6.27 -4.17 12.14
C ASP A 386 -7.13 -3.06 12.72
N GLU A 387 -6.49 -2.00 13.16
CA GLU A 387 -7.07 -0.72 13.50
C GLU A 387 -6.98 0.27 12.34
N ILE A 388 -7.86 1.28 12.40
CA ILE A 388 -7.84 2.42 11.50
C ILE A 388 -7.18 3.60 12.22
N VAL A 389 -5.92 3.86 11.87
CA VAL A 389 -5.14 4.97 12.42
C VAL A 389 -5.43 6.23 11.61
N TRP A 390 -6.24 7.10 12.16
CA TRP A 390 -6.81 8.26 11.47
C TRP A 390 -6.29 9.58 12.04
N GLY A 391 -5.03 9.87 11.75
CA GLY A 391 -4.38 11.09 12.26
C GLY A 391 -4.19 11.06 13.77
N SER A 392 -4.81 12.01 14.46
CA SER A 392 -4.73 12.14 15.92
C SER A 392 -5.63 11.16 16.69
N MET A 393 -6.31 10.23 16.03
CA MET A 393 -7.15 9.21 16.65
C MET A 393 -6.94 7.82 16.03
N VAL A 394 -7.30 6.78 16.78
CA VAL A 394 -7.30 5.38 16.37
C VAL A 394 -8.69 4.81 16.60
N ILE A 395 -9.22 4.11 15.61
CA ILE A 395 -10.48 3.38 15.66
C ILE A 395 -10.16 1.89 15.65
N ASP A 396 -10.66 1.20 16.65
CA ASP A 396 -10.49 -0.22 16.90
C ASP A 396 -11.18 -1.11 15.85
N ASP A 397 -10.77 -2.36 15.69
CA ASP A 397 -11.28 -3.37 14.75
C ASP A 397 -12.82 -3.50 14.80
N ASN A 398 -13.39 -3.29 15.98
CA ASN A 398 -14.83 -3.35 16.26
C ASN A 398 -15.58 -2.05 15.91
N GLY A 399 -14.90 -1.03 15.38
CA GLY A 399 -15.48 0.26 15.02
C GLY A 399 -15.69 1.22 16.20
N MET A 400 -15.09 0.94 17.36
CA MET A 400 -15.08 1.86 18.50
C MET A 400 -13.82 2.74 18.48
N GLY A 401 -13.87 3.91 19.12
CA GLY A 401 -12.66 4.69 19.30
C GLY A 401 -11.72 4.02 20.31
N LEU A 402 -10.48 3.72 19.91
CA LEU A 402 -9.46 3.12 20.77
C LEU A 402 -8.73 4.18 21.58
N SER A 403 -8.12 5.16 20.91
CA SER A 403 -7.36 6.24 21.57
C SER A 403 -7.33 7.52 20.74
N THR A 404 -6.97 8.62 21.36
CA THR A 404 -6.79 9.92 20.69
C THR A 404 -5.84 10.83 21.44
N THR A 405 -5.02 11.58 20.72
CA THR A 405 -4.20 12.65 21.31
C THR A 405 -5.00 13.94 21.58
N GLY A 406 -6.10 14.15 20.87
CA GLY A 406 -6.84 15.40 20.91
C GLY A 406 -6.12 16.58 20.24
N LEU A 407 -5.03 16.35 19.47
CA LEU A 407 -4.24 17.42 18.86
C LEU A 407 -4.87 18.02 17.61
N GLY A 408 -5.92 17.38 17.06
CA GLY A 408 -6.61 17.87 15.88
C GLY A 408 -5.97 17.41 14.57
N HIS A 409 -6.29 18.13 13.51
CA HIS A 409 -5.85 17.84 12.15
C HIS A 409 -4.34 18.02 11.93
N GLY A 410 -3.80 17.30 10.96
CA GLY A 410 -2.41 17.39 10.50
C GLY A 410 -2.22 16.85 9.08
N ASP A 411 -1.02 17.01 8.54
CA ASP A 411 -0.71 16.73 7.14
C ASP A 411 -0.10 15.34 6.90
N ALA A 412 0.73 14.86 7.81
CA ALA A 412 1.47 13.61 7.62
C ALA A 412 1.59 12.81 8.93
N GLN A 413 1.59 11.50 8.78
CA GLN A 413 1.84 10.55 9.85
C GLN A 413 2.53 9.30 9.29
N HIS A 414 3.38 8.71 10.11
CA HIS A 414 4.13 7.50 9.83
C HIS A 414 3.98 6.55 11.02
N ILE A 415 3.87 5.26 10.75
CA ILE A 415 3.74 4.22 11.77
C ILE A 415 4.71 3.08 11.46
N GLY A 416 5.33 2.52 12.49
CA GLY A 416 6.22 1.36 12.40
C GLY A 416 6.75 1.00 13.76
N ASP A 417 7.50 -0.08 13.84
CA ASP A 417 8.34 -0.42 14.99
C ASP A 417 9.58 0.49 14.98
N PHE A 418 9.40 1.75 15.38
CA PHE A 418 10.46 2.75 15.37
C PHE A 418 11.41 2.61 16.56
N ASN A 419 10.94 2.03 17.66
CA ASN A 419 11.76 1.71 18.82
C ASN A 419 11.79 0.20 19.08
N PRO A 420 12.71 -0.55 18.47
CA PRO A 420 12.73 -2.01 18.54
C PRO A 420 13.04 -2.58 19.93
N TYR A 421 13.23 -1.74 20.95
CA TYR A 421 13.45 -2.14 22.35
C TYR A 421 12.19 -2.10 23.20
N ILE A 422 11.08 -1.61 22.67
CA ILE A 422 9.76 -1.66 23.32
C ILE A 422 8.79 -2.43 22.44
N HIS A 423 7.92 -3.20 23.06
CA HIS A 423 6.90 -3.95 22.31
C HIS A 423 5.81 -2.98 21.84
N GLY A 424 5.48 -3.03 20.59
CA GLY A 424 4.43 -2.21 20.01
C GLY A 424 4.89 -1.50 18.73
N GLN A 425 4.03 -0.65 18.22
CA GLN A 425 4.35 0.26 17.15
C GLN A 425 4.23 1.70 17.64
N GLU A 426 4.98 2.58 17.04
CA GLU A 426 4.95 4.00 17.33
C GLU A 426 4.55 4.79 16.10
N MET A 427 4.12 6.01 16.38
CA MET A 427 3.79 6.99 15.35
C MET A 427 4.65 8.23 15.46
N PHE A 428 5.09 8.73 14.31
CA PHE A 428 5.62 10.08 14.16
C PHE A 428 4.68 10.89 13.27
N ALA A 429 4.22 12.04 13.76
CA ALA A 429 3.19 12.81 13.09
C ALA A 429 3.38 14.31 13.24
N CYS A 430 2.85 15.10 12.29
CA CYS A 430 2.82 16.56 12.36
C CYS A 430 1.40 17.11 12.28
N ASN A 431 1.10 18.11 13.10
CA ASN A 431 -0.21 18.73 13.25
C ASN A 431 -0.23 20.15 12.67
N GLU A 432 -1.32 20.47 11.96
CA GLU A 432 -1.72 21.83 11.57
C GLU A 432 -2.51 22.50 12.70
N ASP A 433 -3.55 21.81 13.19
CA ASP A 433 -4.22 22.20 14.45
C ASP A 433 -3.27 21.92 15.63
N ASN A 434 -3.20 22.82 16.62
CA ASN A 434 -2.20 22.75 17.69
C ASN A 434 -0.79 22.48 17.13
N PRO A 435 -0.25 23.39 16.29
CA PRO A 435 0.93 23.16 15.46
C PRO A 435 2.07 22.51 16.24
N SER A 436 2.50 21.36 15.78
CA SER A 436 3.52 20.56 16.47
C SER A 436 3.90 19.33 15.66
N ASN A 437 5.05 18.77 15.93
CA ASN A 437 5.30 17.35 15.67
C ASN A 437 5.19 16.54 16.97
N ASN A 438 4.96 15.25 16.84
CA ASN A 438 4.92 14.37 18.00
C ASN A 438 5.34 12.95 17.64
N TYR A 439 5.98 12.29 18.61
CA TYR A 439 6.29 10.88 18.62
C TYR A 439 5.52 10.20 19.76
N ARG A 440 4.81 9.13 19.49
CA ARG A 440 3.86 8.53 20.41
C ARG A 440 3.67 7.04 20.21
N ASP A 441 3.16 6.40 21.24
CA ASP A 441 2.64 5.04 21.19
C ASP A 441 1.40 4.96 20.28
N ALA A 442 1.36 4.00 19.36
CA ALA A 442 0.28 3.90 18.38
C ALA A 442 -1.04 3.40 18.98
N THR A 443 -0.98 2.51 20.00
CA THR A 443 -2.16 1.93 20.64
C THR A 443 -2.85 2.94 21.56
N THR A 444 -2.07 3.56 22.46
CA THR A 444 -2.60 4.38 23.56
C THR A 444 -2.64 5.87 23.27
N SER A 445 -2.03 6.29 22.17
CA SER A 445 -1.78 7.71 21.85
C SER A 445 -0.94 8.46 22.91
N LYS A 446 -0.21 7.72 23.78
CA LYS A 446 0.69 8.33 24.76
C LYS A 446 1.86 9.00 24.05
N ILE A 447 1.98 10.30 24.23
CA ILE A 447 3.05 11.10 23.62
C ILE A 447 4.34 10.90 24.42
N TYR A 448 5.39 10.47 23.73
CA TYR A 448 6.76 10.34 24.25
C TYR A 448 7.57 11.62 24.04
N TYR A 449 7.40 12.25 22.87
CA TYR A 449 8.03 13.51 22.52
C TYR A 449 7.03 14.42 21.80
N ARG A 450 7.11 15.71 22.03
CA ARG A 450 6.36 16.72 21.30
C ARG A 450 7.10 18.03 21.28
N LYS A 451 7.25 18.62 20.10
CA LYS A 451 7.65 20.02 19.93
C LYS A 451 6.47 20.82 19.40
N THR A 452 6.07 21.85 20.13
CA THR A 452 5.04 22.81 19.68
C THR A 452 5.65 23.86 18.78
N ASP A 453 4.87 24.32 17.79
CA ASP A 453 5.24 25.38 16.86
C ASP A 453 4.17 26.48 16.85
N THR A 454 4.46 27.55 16.11
CA THR A 454 3.52 28.67 15.86
C THR A 454 2.86 28.56 14.49
N ASN A 455 3.37 27.73 13.60
CA ASN A 455 2.89 27.51 12.25
C ASN A 455 2.64 26.02 12.02
N ASP A 456 1.85 25.73 10.99
CA ASP A 456 1.66 24.39 10.46
C ASP A 456 3.02 23.73 10.17
N ASP A 457 3.24 22.53 10.73
CA ASP A 457 4.47 21.76 10.54
C ASP A 457 4.52 21.04 9.18
N GLY A 458 3.40 20.85 8.54
CA GLY A 458 3.16 20.49 7.14
C GLY A 458 3.79 19.21 6.62
N ARG A 459 4.96 18.79 7.15
CA ARG A 459 5.69 17.58 6.76
C ARG A 459 6.52 17.02 7.90
N CYS A 460 6.53 15.71 7.98
CA CYS A 460 7.43 14.95 8.86
C CYS A 460 7.80 13.62 8.21
N LEU A 461 8.83 12.98 8.72
CA LEU A 461 9.24 11.64 8.33
C LEU A 461 9.89 10.93 9.51
N ALA A 462 9.74 9.61 9.59
CA ALA A 462 10.48 8.75 10.50
C ALA A 462 10.98 7.51 9.77
N GLY A 463 12.17 7.06 10.11
CA GLY A 463 12.79 5.89 9.51
C GLY A 463 14.15 5.57 10.11
N ASN A 464 14.68 4.40 9.77
CA ASN A 464 16.01 3.95 10.18
C ASN A 464 17.08 4.55 9.24
N PHE A 465 17.43 5.81 9.44
CA PHE A 465 18.30 6.57 8.53
C PHE A 465 19.79 6.53 8.89
N TYR A 466 20.18 6.12 10.09
CA TYR A 466 21.56 6.23 10.59
C TYR A 466 21.96 5.03 11.42
N ASN A 467 23.14 4.45 11.13
CA ASN A 467 23.71 3.37 11.95
C ASN A 467 24.21 3.82 13.34
N ASP A 468 24.41 5.12 13.55
CA ASP A 468 24.93 5.65 14.79
C ASP A 468 23.89 5.70 15.92
N PHE A 469 22.62 5.54 15.58
CA PHE A 469 21.50 5.56 16.52
C PHE A 469 20.72 4.25 16.42
N PRO A 470 20.45 3.59 17.55
CA PRO A 470 19.56 2.44 17.55
C PRO A 470 18.11 2.89 17.29
N GLY A 471 17.36 2.11 16.52
CA GLY A 471 15.98 2.44 16.14
C GLY A 471 15.90 3.54 15.09
N ALA A 472 14.71 4.08 14.90
CA ALA A 472 14.47 5.12 13.92
C ALA A 472 14.82 6.52 14.41
N VAL A 473 14.91 7.44 13.47
CA VAL A 473 15.03 8.88 13.71
C VAL A 473 13.81 9.57 13.09
N GLY A 474 13.12 10.38 13.89
CA GLY A 474 11.99 11.20 13.44
C GLY A 474 12.37 12.66 13.30
N HIS A 475 11.82 13.37 12.31
CA HIS A 475 12.03 14.81 12.12
C HIS A 475 10.87 15.44 11.36
N SER A 476 10.79 16.76 11.40
CA SER A 476 9.75 17.52 10.70
C SER A 476 10.30 18.76 10.01
N ALA A 477 9.43 19.50 9.32
CA ALA A 477 9.79 20.74 8.65
C ALA A 477 10.35 21.81 9.62
N HIS A 478 9.92 21.76 10.87
CA HIS A 478 10.25 22.76 11.88
C HIS A 478 11.04 22.19 13.06
N ASP A 479 11.48 20.94 12.99
CA ASP A 479 12.26 20.30 14.05
C ASP A 479 13.46 19.52 13.53
N THR A 480 14.50 19.51 14.33
CA THR A 480 15.71 18.71 14.07
C THR A 480 15.48 17.26 14.47
N PRO A 481 16.28 16.31 13.91
CA PRO A 481 16.10 14.89 14.19
C PRO A 481 16.10 14.53 15.67
N ILE A 482 15.16 13.67 16.07
CA ILE A 482 15.09 13.04 17.40
C ILE A 482 15.28 11.53 17.29
N SER A 483 15.93 10.92 18.27
CA SER A 483 15.96 9.46 18.42
C SER A 483 14.63 8.96 18.97
N THR A 484 14.04 7.96 18.32
CA THR A 484 12.83 7.28 18.81
C THR A 484 13.08 6.41 20.05
N VAL A 485 14.35 6.09 20.35
CA VAL A 485 14.72 5.29 21.51
C VAL A 485 14.91 6.16 22.76
N THR A 486 15.59 7.32 22.62
CA THR A 486 15.87 8.19 23.77
C THR A 486 14.89 9.36 23.91
N ASN A 487 14.16 9.68 22.86
CA ASN A 487 13.26 10.83 22.74
C ASN A 487 13.97 12.18 22.84
N ASP A 488 15.30 12.20 22.58
CA ASP A 488 16.13 13.39 22.59
C ASP A 488 16.58 13.76 21.18
N HIS A 489 16.90 15.04 20.97
CA HIS A 489 17.53 15.49 19.75
C HIS A 489 18.87 14.78 19.51
N VAL A 490 19.12 14.38 18.28
CA VAL A 490 20.38 13.77 17.86
C VAL A 490 21.18 14.74 17.02
N SER A 491 22.50 14.80 17.28
CA SER A 491 23.43 15.57 16.46
C SER A 491 23.96 14.68 15.34
N THR A 492 23.52 14.93 14.11
CA THR A 492 23.91 14.14 12.96
C THR A 492 24.08 15.00 11.71
N ASN A 493 24.69 14.42 10.67
CA ASN A 493 24.78 15.05 9.37
C ASN A 493 23.46 14.89 8.63
N THR A 494 22.73 15.99 8.47
CA THR A 494 21.41 16.03 7.81
C THR A 494 21.47 16.19 6.29
N ASN A 495 22.68 16.18 5.67
CA ASN A 495 22.79 16.20 4.21
C ASN A 495 22.06 14.98 3.62
N GLY A 496 21.13 15.22 2.71
CA GLY A 496 20.31 14.15 2.11
C GLY A 496 19.12 13.67 2.96
N LEU A 497 18.94 14.18 4.18
CA LEU A 497 17.75 13.88 4.98
C LEU A 497 16.54 14.63 4.40
N GLY A 498 15.60 13.89 3.82
CA GLY A 498 14.35 14.40 3.24
C GLY A 498 13.18 14.29 4.22
N MET A 499 12.01 14.83 3.86
CA MET A 499 10.80 14.84 4.68
C MET A 499 9.56 14.33 3.94
N ASN A 500 9.73 13.74 2.75
CA ASN A 500 8.58 13.40 1.92
C ASN A 500 8.31 11.90 1.96
N PHE A 501 9.28 11.11 1.50
CA PHE A 501 9.19 9.65 1.47
C PHE A 501 10.45 9.04 2.07
N ARG A 502 10.32 7.91 2.75
CA ARG A 502 11.38 6.97 3.03
C ARG A 502 11.37 5.90 1.94
N ILE A 503 12.49 5.26 1.65
CA ILE A 503 12.60 4.19 0.65
C ILE A 503 13.76 3.27 0.99
N TYR A 504 13.61 1.97 0.75
CA TYR A 504 14.74 1.03 0.71
C TYR A 504 15.29 0.98 -0.71
N TRP A 505 16.47 1.53 -0.94
CA TRP A 505 17.04 1.67 -2.28
C TRP A 505 18.41 1.05 -2.47
N ASP A 506 19.39 1.35 -1.62
CA ASP A 506 20.73 0.86 -1.79
C ASP A 506 20.97 -0.56 -1.23
N GLY A 507 22.22 -0.96 -0.99
CA GLY A 507 22.56 -2.36 -0.64
C GLY A 507 22.60 -2.63 0.86
N ASP A 508 22.30 -1.67 1.73
CA ASP A 508 22.28 -1.86 3.19
C ASP A 508 20.83 -1.91 3.75
N LEU A 509 20.66 -1.92 5.06
CA LEU A 509 19.35 -1.99 5.72
C LEU A 509 18.85 -0.63 6.22
N LEU A 510 19.59 0.45 5.94
CA LEU A 510 19.10 1.79 6.23
C LEU A 510 18.08 2.22 5.18
N GLU A 511 17.19 3.05 5.62
CA GLU A 511 16.25 3.73 4.71
C GLU A 511 16.92 4.96 4.09
N GLU A 512 16.65 5.20 2.83
CA GLU A 512 16.94 6.44 2.14
C GLU A 512 15.72 7.34 2.16
N CYS A 513 15.91 8.58 1.70
CA CYS A 513 14.81 9.51 1.45
C CYS A 513 14.56 9.64 -0.05
N PHE A 514 13.28 9.73 -0.44
CA PHE A 514 12.87 10.01 -1.80
C PHE A 514 12.06 11.30 -1.84
N ASN A 515 12.41 12.18 -2.76
CA ASN A 515 11.68 13.43 -2.98
C ASN A 515 11.81 13.88 -4.43
N ASN A 516 10.71 14.29 -5.03
CA ASN A 516 10.67 14.67 -6.43
C ASN A 516 11.13 13.50 -7.33
N THR A 517 12.33 13.53 -7.86
CA THR A 517 12.92 12.50 -8.73
C THR A 517 14.31 12.06 -8.25
N GLU A 518 14.57 12.24 -6.97
CA GLU A 518 15.88 11.94 -6.39
C GLU A 518 15.77 11.04 -5.16
N VAL A 519 16.65 10.04 -5.10
CA VAL A 519 16.91 9.27 -3.90
C VAL A 519 18.13 9.86 -3.22
N THR A 520 17.99 10.18 -1.94
CA THR A 520 19.07 10.75 -1.13
C THR A 520 19.34 9.88 0.09
N LYS A 521 20.61 9.63 0.38
CA LYS A 521 21.02 8.92 1.60
C LYS A 521 21.40 9.93 2.69
N PRO A 522 20.72 9.90 3.85
CA PRO A 522 21.07 10.76 4.97
C PRO A 522 22.54 10.64 5.39
N GLY A 523 23.19 11.78 5.58
CA GLY A 523 24.63 11.87 5.84
C GLY A 523 25.54 11.86 4.60
N VAL A 524 25.00 11.48 3.42
CA VAL A 524 25.76 11.36 2.16
C VAL A 524 25.30 12.37 1.12
N GLY A 525 23.99 12.46 0.85
CA GLY A 525 23.39 13.28 -0.21
C GLY A 525 22.75 12.45 -1.31
N THR A 526 22.59 13.01 -2.53
CA THR A 526 21.94 12.33 -3.65
C THR A 526 22.73 11.11 -4.11
N ILE A 527 22.07 9.95 -4.16
CA ILE A 527 22.64 8.67 -4.63
C ILE A 527 22.02 8.19 -5.94
N ALA A 528 20.80 8.61 -6.25
CA ALA A 528 20.17 8.33 -7.55
C ALA A 528 19.32 9.52 -8.00
N THR A 529 19.24 9.71 -9.32
CA THR A 529 18.35 10.70 -9.96
C THR A 529 17.63 10.05 -11.12
N PHE A 530 16.31 10.18 -11.15
CA PHE A 530 15.44 9.61 -12.18
C PHE A 530 15.30 10.56 -13.36
N LEU A 531 16.31 10.52 -14.25
CA LEU A 531 16.37 11.43 -15.39
C LEU A 531 15.19 11.25 -16.37
N GLY A 532 14.49 12.33 -16.65
CA GLY A 532 13.32 12.35 -17.54
C GLY A 532 12.02 11.92 -16.87
N ALA A 533 12.05 11.72 -15.57
CA ALA A 533 10.87 11.55 -14.72
C ALA A 533 10.34 12.91 -14.22
N TYR A 534 9.10 12.93 -13.79
CA TYR A 534 8.42 14.09 -13.22
C TYR A 534 7.51 13.65 -12.08
N SER A 535 7.65 14.31 -10.94
CA SER A 535 6.77 14.10 -9.79
C SER A 535 5.36 14.67 -10.01
N ASN A 536 4.45 14.27 -9.14
CA ASN A 536 3.06 14.71 -9.12
C ASN A 536 2.77 15.71 -7.98
N ASN A 537 1.55 16.23 -7.96
CA ASN A 537 0.95 16.97 -6.84
C ASN A 537 1.70 18.27 -6.46
N GLY A 538 2.34 18.91 -7.44
CA GLY A 538 2.96 20.23 -7.31
C GLY A 538 4.04 20.26 -6.22
N THR A 539 3.87 21.12 -5.21
CA THR A 539 4.85 21.27 -4.12
C THR A 539 4.97 20.04 -3.21
N LYS A 540 4.02 19.10 -3.29
CA LYS A 540 4.09 17.82 -2.57
C LYS A 540 5.14 16.90 -3.17
N ALA A 541 5.41 17.03 -4.47
CA ALA A 541 6.48 16.35 -5.21
C ALA A 541 6.50 14.82 -5.00
N THR A 542 5.30 14.21 -5.08
CA THR A 542 5.11 12.79 -4.85
C THR A 542 5.31 11.97 -6.12
N PRO A 543 5.72 10.69 -6.05
CA PRO A 543 5.66 9.77 -7.18
C PRO A 543 4.21 9.46 -7.57
N CYS A 544 4.01 8.76 -8.69
CA CYS A 544 2.73 8.10 -8.96
C CYS A 544 2.51 6.99 -7.92
N TYR A 545 3.56 6.26 -7.59
CA TYR A 545 3.50 5.15 -6.65
C TYR A 545 4.89 4.77 -6.15
N GLN A 546 4.98 4.25 -4.92
CA GLN A 546 6.18 3.63 -4.37
C GLN A 546 5.81 2.32 -3.69
N GLY A 547 6.59 1.27 -3.94
CA GLY A 547 6.43 0.01 -3.24
C GLY A 547 7.28 -1.10 -3.84
N ASP A 548 7.35 -2.24 -3.18
CA ASP A 548 8.03 -3.46 -3.63
C ASP A 548 7.19 -4.16 -4.71
N ILE A 549 7.39 -3.75 -5.97
CA ILE A 549 6.60 -4.20 -7.13
C ILE A 549 7.20 -5.48 -7.74
N PHE A 550 8.52 -5.54 -7.86
CA PHE A 550 9.27 -6.67 -8.43
C PHE A 550 10.73 -6.67 -7.89
N GLY A 551 11.58 -7.58 -8.36
CA GLY A 551 12.96 -7.67 -7.87
C GLY A 551 13.06 -8.29 -6.49
N ASP A 552 14.02 -7.85 -5.70
CA ASP A 552 14.19 -8.26 -4.30
C ASP A 552 13.31 -7.41 -3.36
N TRP A 553 13.58 -7.42 -2.08
CA TRP A 553 12.81 -6.69 -1.05
C TRP A 553 12.93 -5.16 -1.10
N ARG A 554 13.75 -4.60 -1.98
CA ARG A 554 13.86 -3.14 -2.12
C ARG A 554 12.76 -2.60 -3.02
N GLU A 555 12.48 -1.31 -2.87
CA GLU A 555 11.27 -0.71 -3.43
C GLU A 555 11.50 -0.13 -4.83
N GLU A 556 10.45 -0.14 -5.63
CA GLU A 556 10.34 0.56 -6.89
C GLU A 556 9.59 1.86 -6.76
N VAL A 557 9.80 2.74 -7.74
CA VAL A 557 9.10 4.02 -7.85
C VAL A 557 8.52 4.15 -9.25
N ILE A 558 7.20 4.39 -9.33
CA ILE A 558 6.52 4.74 -10.58
C ILE A 558 6.49 6.25 -10.72
N GLU A 559 7.10 6.75 -11.78
CA GLU A 559 7.10 8.16 -12.16
C GLU A 559 6.55 8.35 -13.56
N ARG A 560 5.88 9.49 -13.77
CA ARG A 560 5.46 9.90 -15.11
C ARG A 560 6.59 10.51 -15.93
N THR A 561 6.42 10.54 -17.24
CA THR A 561 7.36 11.11 -18.20
C THR A 561 6.73 12.31 -18.92
N ALA A 562 7.56 13.10 -19.62
CA ALA A 562 7.10 14.30 -20.36
C ALA A 562 6.08 14.00 -21.46
N ASP A 563 6.06 12.78 -21.98
CA ASP A 563 5.13 12.31 -23.00
C ASP A 563 3.93 11.53 -22.42
N ASN A 564 3.64 11.75 -21.14
CA ASN A 564 2.52 11.17 -20.39
C ASN A 564 2.50 9.62 -20.36
N ASN A 565 3.68 9.01 -20.43
CA ASN A 565 3.90 7.61 -20.11
C ASN A 565 4.43 7.46 -18.67
N ILE A 566 4.75 6.24 -18.26
CA ILE A 566 5.32 5.98 -16.95
C ILE A 566 6.59 5.13 -17.04
N ARG A 567 7.41 5.22 -16.00
CA ARG A 567 8.57 4.36 -15.76
C ARG A 567 8.50 3.80 -14.36
N ILE A 568 8.81 2.52 -14.23
CA ILE A 568 9.02 1.88 -12.93
C ILE A 568 10.53 1.83 -12.71
N TYR A 569 11.03 2.69 -11.84
CA TYR A 569 12.44 2.73 -11.47
C TYR A 569 12.74 1.69 -10.41
N THR A 570 13.84 0.97 -10.57
CA THR A 570 14.33 -0.06 -9.65
C THR A 570 15.81 0.16 -9.37
N THR A 571 16.27 -0.34 -8.23
CA THR A 571 17.69 -0.31 -7.91
C THR A 571 18.48 -1.32 -8.76
N ASN A 572 19.76 -1.07 -8.95
CA ASN A 572 20.71 -2.01 -9.57
C ASN A 572 21.98 -2.20 -8.73
N GLU A 573 21.91 -1.84 -7.45
CA GLU A 573 22.98 -2.03 -6.49
C GLU A 573 22.89 -3.42 -5.85
N PRO A 574 23.99 -4.21 -5.83
CA PRO A 574 24.01 -5.49 -5.14
C PRO A 574 23.83 -5.35 -3.63
N THR A 575 23.09 -6.28 -3.02
CA THR A 575 22.98 -6.38 -1.57
C THR A 575 23.43 -7.75 -1.05
N LYS A 576 24.07 -7.76 0.12
CA LYS A 576 24.38 -8.97 0.89
C LYS A 576 23.21 -9.43 1.76
N TRP A 577 22.22 -8.58 1.91
CA TRP A 577 21.08 -8.80 2.79
C TRP A 577 20.00 -9.61 2.08
N ARG A 578 19.45 -10.53 2.82
CA ARG A 578 18.34 -11.37 2.43
C ARG A 578 17.12 -10.97 3.23
N ASN A 579 16.02 -10.68 2.55
CA ASN A 579 14.73 -10.46 3.16
C ASN A 579 13.63 -10.98 2.23
N TYR A 580 12.48 -11.33 2.82
CA TYR A 580 11.27 -11.56 2.04
C TYR A 580 10.81 -10.24 1.41
N SER A 581 10.03 -10.33 0.34
CA SER A 581 9.38 -9.17 -0.23
C SER A 581 8.59 -8.42 0.84
N LEU A 582 8.71 -7.10 0.89
CA LEU A 582 7.95 -6.25 1.82
C LEU A 582 6.45 -6.32 1.55
N TRP A 583 6.06 -6.73 0.33
CA TRP A 583 4.68 -7.01 -0.04
C TRP A 583 3.99 -7.98 0.93
N TYR A 584 4.73 -8.89 1.52
CA TYR A 584 4.20 -9.91 2.43
C TYR A 584 4.05 -9.43 3.88
N ASP A 585 4.53 -8.26 4.22
CA ASP A 585 4.16 -7.56 5.44
C ASP A 585 2.77 -6.95 5.28
N HIS A 586 1.85 -7.34 6.15
CA HIS A 586 0.44 -6.96 6.00
C HIS A 586 0.20 -5.45 6.10
N GLN A 587 0.89 -4.78 7.03
CA GLN A 587 0.80 -3.32 7.18
C GLN A 587 1.36 -2.61 5.94
N TYR A 588 2.52 -3.05 5.46
CA TYR A 588 3.12 -2.53 4.24
C TYR A 588 2.19 -2.72 3.04
N ARG A 589 1.60 -3.93 2.88
CA ARG A 589 0.63 -4.24 1.81
C ARG A 589 -0.60 -3.33 1.86
N ASN A 590 -1.15 -3.05 3.05
CA ASN A 590 -2.21 -2.08 3.21
C ASN A 590 -1.74 -0.66 2.86
N GLY A 591 -0.50 -0.29 3.18
CA GLY A 591 0.13 0.95 2.75
C GLY A 591 0.11 1.11 1.23
N MET A 592 0.42 0.05 0.52
CA MET A 592 0.38 0.02 -0.94
C MET A 592 -1.05 0.15 -1.51
N VAL A 593 -2.09 -0.21 -0.76
CA VAL A 593 -3.50 -0.03 -1.16
C VAL A 593 -3.97 1.40 -0.96
N TRP A 594 -3.76 1.96 0.23
CA TRP A 594 -4.30 3.29 0.55
C TRP A 594 -3.46 4.46 0.00
N GLN A 595 -2.29 4.21 -0.57
CA GLN A 595 -1.37 5.23 -1.06
C GLN A 595 -2.02 6.29 -1.99
N PRO A 596 -2.93 5.95 -2.93
CA PRO A 596 -3.58 6.94 -3.76
C PRO A 596 -4.70 7.73 -3.05
N CYS A 597 -4.99 7.43 -1.77
CA CYS A 597 -6.09 8.04 -1.04
C CYS A 597 -5.62 9.22 -0.19
N GLY A 598 -6.07 10.43 -0.49
CA GLY A 598 -5.62 11.65 0.18
C GLY A 598 -4.21 12.08 -0.26
N TYR A 599 -3.33 12.44 0.68
CA TYR A 599 -1.94 12.71 0.33
C TYR A 599 -1.16 11.41 0.19
N ASN A 600 -0.54 11.22 -0.97
CA ASN A 600 0.34 10.09 -1.24
C ASN A 600 1.51 10.10 -0.23
N GLN A 601 1.67 9.01 0.51
CA GLN A 601 2.69 8.82 1.54
C GLN A 601 3.29 7.41 1.43
N PRO A 602 4.55 7.20 1.85
CA PRO A 602 5.19 5.90 1.72
C PRO A 602 4.55 4.84 2.63
N PRO A 603 4.46 3.58 2.19
CA PRO A 603 4.13 2.48 3.07
C PRO A 603 5.26 2.23 4.08
N HIS A 604 4.97 1.67 5.24
CA HIS A 604 5.92 1.25 6.27
C HIS A 604 5.70 -0.21 6.65
N VAL A 605 6.78 -0.92 6.93
CA VAL A 605 6.70 -2.28 7.49
C VAL A 605 6.28 -2.25 8.95
N SER A 606 5.67 -3.34 9.43
CA SER A 606 5.21 -3.50 10.81
C SER A 606 6.32 -3.82 11.81
N TYR A 607 7.52 -4.13 11.32
CA TYR A 607 8.68 -4.56 12.10
C TYR A 607 9.89 -3.64 11.84
N PHE A 608 10.84 -3.66 12.76
CA PHE A 608 12.10 -2.94 12.56
C PHE A 608 12.99 -3.70 11.57
N LEU A 609 13.31 -3.08 10.44
CA LEU A 609 14.27 -3.59 9.48
C LEU A 609 15.60 -2.83 9.66
N GLY A 610 16.58 -3.48 10.29
CA GLY A 610 17.87 -2.84 10.59
C GLY A 610 18.88 -3.79 11.19
N GLU A 611 20.14 -3.39 11.24
CA GLU A 611 21.27 -4.13 11.84
C GLU A 611 21.34 -3.84 13.35
N LEU A 612 20.63 -4.62 14.17
CA LEU A 612 20.74 -4.53 15.63
C LEU A 612 21.11 -5.91 16.22
N GLU A 613 21.91 -5.90 17.29
CA GLU A 613 22.27 -7.11 17.99
C GLU A 613 21.03 -7.80 18.57
N GLY A 614 20.85 -9.08 18.25
CA GLY A 614 19.71 -9.89 18.73
C GLY A 614 18.43 -9.76 17.92
N ILE A 615 18.40 -8.94 16.87
CA ILE A 615 17.24 -8.86 15.96
C ILE A 615 17.45 -9.76 14.75
N THR A 616 16.47 -10.62 14.50
CA THR A 616 16.45 -11.51 13.33
C THR A 616 15.40 -11.00 12.34
N ILE A 617 15.86 -10.69 11.13
CA ILE A 617 15.01 -10.23 10.04
C ILE A 617 14.63 -11.43 9.19
N ALA A 618 13.56 -12.08 9.49
CA ALA A 618 12.95 -13.09 8.62
C ALA A 618 11.52 -13.38 9.05
N PRO A 619 10.51 -12.93 8.30
CA PRO A 619 9.14 -13.34 8.54
C PRO A 619 9.00 -14.85 8.28
N PRO A 620 8.05 -15.53 8.95
CA PRO A 620 7.73 -16.90 8.64
C PRO A 620 7.07 -17.00 7.25
N PRO A 621 7.14 -18.16 6.61
CA PRO A 621 6.37 -18.44 5.41
C PRO A 621 4.88 -18.24 5.64
N LEU A 622 4.21 -17.63 4.66
CA LEU A 622 2.78 -17.31 4.70
C LEU A 622 1.99 -18.20 3.73
N THR A 623 0.69 -18.30 3.96
CA THR A 623 -0.25 -18.91 3.01
C THR A 623 -0.75 -17.84 2.02
N THR A 624 -0.70 -18.15 0.73
CA THR A 624 -1.21 -17.24 -0.31
C THR A 624 -2.70 -17.50 -0.60
N THR A 625 -3.41 -16.48 -1.03
CA THR A 625 -4.79 -16.58 -1.53
C THR A 625 -4.87 -17.38 -2.84
N GLY A 626 -6.07 -17.74 -3.30
CA GLY A 626 -6.28 -18.53 -4.52
C GLY A 626 -5.87 -20.00 -4.42
N ARG A 627 -5.65 -20.53 -3.22
CA ARG A 627 -5.41 -21.96 -3.00
C ARG A 627 -6.69 -22.68 -2.61
N GLU A 628 -7.11 -23.62 -3.43
CA GLU A 628 -8.36 -24.37 -3.23
C GLU A 628 -8.39 -25.22 -1.95
N GLU A 629 -7.23 -25.59 -1.36
CA GLU A 629 -7.16 -26.35 -0.11
C GLU A 629 -5.91 -26.01 0.71
N VAL A 630 -6.11 -25.52 1.91
CA VAL A 630 -5.03 -25.33 2.90
C VAL A 630 -4.29 -26.65 3.20
N GLY A 631 -4.99 -27.79 3.18
CA GLY A 631 -4.42 -29.11 3.43
C GLY A 631 -3.41 -29.60 2.35
N SER A 632 -3.58 -29.21 1.08
CA SER A 632 -2.70 -29.67 -0.01
C SER A 632 -1.38 -28.90 -0.10
N SER A 633 -1.33 -27.67 0.41
CA SER A 633 -0.13 -26.87 0.46
C SER A 633 0.83 -27.27 1.60
N ILE A 634 0.29 -27.66 2.73
CA ILE A 634 1.07 -28.15 3.87
C ILE A 634 1.84 -29.42 3.49
N SER A 635 1.23 -30.34 2.76
CA SER A 635 1.90 -31.59 2.36
C SER A 635 3.04 -31.38 1.35
N LYS A 636 3.05 -30.28 0.59
CA LYS A 636 4.15 -29.94 -0.34
C LYS A 636 5.28 -29.16 0.35
N ALA A 637 4.99 -28.46 1.43
CA ALA A 637 5.98 -27.75 2.22
C ALA A 637 6.75 -28.67 3.20
N LEU A 638 6.24 -29.87 3.45
CA LEU A 638 6.91 -30.87 4.28
C LEU A 638 8.04 -31.55 3.49
N ASP A 639 9.25 -31.08 3.65
CA ASP A 639 10.44 -31.64 3.02
C ASP A 639 11.14 -32.73 3.86
N GLY A 640 10.48 -33.20 4.92
CA GLY A 640 11.02 -34.15 5.90
C GLY A 640 11.92 -33.52 6.96
N LYS A 641 12.22 -32.20 6.86
CA LYS A 641 13.03 -31.46 7.83
C LYS A 641 12.26 -30.32 8.50
N HIS A 642 11.30 -29.75 7.81
CA HIS A 642 10.52 -28.61 8.26
C HIS A 642 9.03 -28.90 8.08
N ALA A 643 8.21 -28.58 9.07
CA ALA A 643 6.77 -28.63 9.00
C ALA A 643 6.23 -27.22 9.21
N LEU A 644 5.49 -26.70 8.25
CA LEU A 644 4.74 -25.46 8.40
C LEU A 644 3.43 -25.78 9.09
N LEU A 645 3.19 -25.20 10.25
CA LEU A 645 1.91 -25.25 10.94
C LEU A 645 1.10 -24.01 10.57
N ALA A 646 0.32 -24.11 9.50
CA ALA A 646 -0.68 -23.11 9.20
C ALA A 646 -1.97 -23.42 9.98
N THR A 647 -2.35 -22.56 10.90
CA THR A 647 -3.57 -22.74 11.70
C THR A 647 -4.73 -21.93 11.13
N THR A 648 -5.39 -22.47 10.12
CA THR A 648 -6.75 -22.05 9.79
C THR A 648 -7.69 -23.23 10.10
N GLY A 649 -8.27 -23.26 11.30
CA GLY A 649 -9.17 -24.32 11.75
C GLY A 649 -8.46 -25.59 12.25
N ASP A 650 -9.26 -26.63 12.54
CA ASP A 650 -8.82 -27.91 13.10
C ASP A 650 -8.01 -28.75 12.09
N ALA A 651 -6.78 -28.37 11.81
CA ALA A 651 -5.90 -29.16 10.96
C ALA A 651 -5.07 -30.14 11.80
N THR A 652 -5.17 -31.42 11.51
CA THR A 652 -4.25 -32.42 12.05
C THR A 652 -3.00 -32.46 11.18
N VAL A 653 -1.87 -32.02 11.72
CA VAL A 653 -0.59 -32.08 11.03
C VAL A 653 0.10 -33.38 11.42
N SER A 654 0.35 -34.25 10.44
CA SER A 654 1.19 -35.44 10.62
C SER A 654 2.63 -35.09 10.24
N VAL A 655 3.53 -35.17 11.19
CA VAL A 655 4.97 -34.99 10.96
C VAL A 655 5.57 -36.36 10.64
N ALA A 656 6.36 -36.45 9.57
CA ALA A 656 7.06 -37.69 9.23
C ALA A 656 8.04 -38.08 10.36
N GLU A 657 8.18 -39.39 10.61
CA GLU A 657 9.08 -39.90 11.63
C GLU A 657 10.52 -39.42 11.38
N GLY A 658 11.10 -38.73 12.35
CA GLY A 658 12.43 -38.12 12.26
C GLY A 658 12.47 -36.67 11.79
N ALA A 659 11.34 -36.05 11.46
CA ALA A 659 11.28 -34.62 11.15
C ALA A 659 11.12 -33.78 12.41
N SER A 660 11.76 -32.61 12.43
CA SER A 660 11.56 -31.64 13.52
C SER A 660 10.57 -30.57 13.05
N PRO A 661 9.42 -30.40 13.73
CA PRO A 661 8.50 -29.33 13.38
C PRO A 661 9.10 -27.97 13.75
N ALA A 662 9.07 -27.04 12.84
CA ALA A 662 9.33 -25.64 13.12
C ALA A 662 8.00 -24.95 13.44
N ILE A 663 7.87 -24.42 14.64
CA ILE A 663 6.69 -23.64 15.04
C ILE A 663 7.03 -22.16 14.80
N PHE A 664 6.32 -21.56 13.88
CA PHE A 664 6.39 -20.12 13.64
C PHE A 664 5.23 -19.46 14.41
N THR A 665 5.54 -18.45 15.19
CA THR A 665 4.52 -17.64 15.86
C THR A 665 4.36 -16.33 15.12
N ASP A 666 3.14 -16.01 14.78
CA ASP A 666 2.71 -14.89 13.93
C ASP A 666 2.78 -13.53 14.61
N ASN A 667 3.25 -13.49 15.83
CA ASN A 667 3.17 -12.31 16.64
C ASN A 667 4.53 -11.84 16.97
N ALA A 668 5.01 -11.03 16.19
CA ALA A 668 5.95 -10.12 16.74
C ALA A 668 6.79 -9.49 15.68
N PRO A 669 7.27 -8.31 15.93
CA PRO A 669 8.48 -7.83 15.30
C PRO A 669 9.70 -8.73 15.65
N SER A 670 9.60 -9.60 16.63
CA SER A 670 10.60 -10.64 16.92
C SER A 670 10.10 -12.00 16.45
N TRP A 671 10.47 -12.39 15.26
CA TRP A 671 10.30 -13.74 14.76
C TRP A 671 11.13 -14.71 15.62
N VAL A 672 10.48 -15.27 16.62
CA VAL A 672 11.10 -16.35 17.39
C VAL A 672 10.95 -17.60 16.55
N GLN A 673 12.06 -18.07 15.97
CA GLN A 673 12.14 -19.48 15.61
C GLN A 673 11.91 -20.28 16.87
N GLY A 674 10.74 -20.90 16.96
CA GLY A 674 10.50 -21.84 18.04
C GLY A 674 11.51 -22.97 17.90
N THR A 675 12.33 -23.17 18.91
CA THR A 675 13.13 -24.38 18.99
C THR A 675 12.18 -25.57 18.93
N ALA A 676 12.43 -26.48 18.00
CA ALA A 676 11.66 -27.69 17.87
C ALA A 676 11.49 -28.35 19.26
N ALA A 677 10.25 -28.48 19.68
CA ALA A 677 9.99 -29.33 20.82
C ALA A 677 10.31 -30.76 20.42
N SER A 678 11.33 -31.36 21.02
CA SER A 678 11.76 -32.72 20.71
C SER A 678 10.77 -33.81 21.16
N GLU A 679 9.57 -33.42 21.59
CA GLU A 679 8.51 -34.31 22.05
C GLU A 679 7.13 -33.70 21.72
N CYS A 680 6.58 -34.06 20.57
CA CYS A 680 5.13 -34.12 20.37
C CYS A 680 4.67 -35.56 20.36
#